data_09128a52e0f2e24fd731b75c181ab84e
#
_entry.id   09128a52e0f2e24fd731b75c181ab84e
#
_cell.length_a   1.000
_cell.length_b   1.000
_cell.length_c   1.000
_cell.angle_alpha   90.00
_cell.angle_beta   90.00
_cell.angle_gamma   90.00
#
_symmetry.space_group_name_H-M   'P 1'
#
loop_
_entity.id
_entity.type
_entity.pdbx_description
1 polymer ?
#
loop_
_entity_poly.entity_id
_entity_poly.type
_entity_poly.pdbx_seq_one_letter_code
_entity_poly.pdbx_strand_id
1 'polypeptide(L)'
;MSLLQRIQRKARRELLTRTAGVRGAAKAAIIGCGQISPDHLSAFQESGVATVVAASDVRAGAMASLLRHYPTVRAFRDYRTMINETQPDVVSICTWPQHHLEIVRAAAQLGVKGILCEKPMALTMSEVDEMIEVCRNAGVKLAIGHQYRFHPYFIHAAGVIASGALGKLSEVRGNIKDSVANNGPHLLDTIRFLLADRPVARVAATFERAGNKQNRGWPVEDGARGELTFDGGLVAKVALGDFSPTFFDIEVVGDKGSLKVDLEGVRVNGKVEMAHDADAAWYACRRAQFTEFVKWTTGKSASYSANADTSARSAELALAMYESGRRAAPVELPLADKGDVIREFFGHPEAIEPTVIDRGPAVVTRPIARDARLAMDGGRPALAAWPSSAPHFGSGEAKGLARVMMSKQLGCTGGTEVAALEREFAGIYGAPKAVASTSGTSAIHVAVAAVNPDPCDEIITTAMSDMGTAIPILMQNCIPVFADVDPITGNLTAETIARKITPRTRAVIVVHLFGRPADLGPIVDLLRPKGIALIEDCAQAHFAEYRGKKIGTFGDLGCFSLQQSKQITCGDGGLTLVNREDLIERASLFIDKGRSRKAGRVHLFLGANYRMTELQGTVARAQLAKGPGLIAARRNAATSLSERLRKLPGIIVPEDPAGTNPSWWLYNFLIDEPRVGVSADTFCDALGMEGVPAMRQYLPRPLFEEDVIAKRNTFGTSGFPYSAATDYVPPKIEDLPGLQEFFRRQIILSWNSRLTARHVDGVANAVAKLLDASKASDARPTGAREGYLPKRVENRPS
;
A
#
# COMPACT_ATOMS: atom_id res chain seq x y z
N MET A 1 -16.29 6.66 4.56
CA MET A 1 -17.06 5.40 4.32
C MET A 1 -17.75 4.97 5.61
N SER A 2 -19.08 4.86 5.63
CA SER A 2 -19.84 4.41 6.80
C SER A 2 -19.57 2.92 7.11
N LEU A 3 -19.78 2.52 8.36
CA LEU A 3 -19.66 1.11 8.79
C LEU A 3 -20.59 0.19 7.97
N LEU A 4 -21.77 0.68 7.60
CA LEU A 4 -22.73 -0.04 6.76
C LEU A 4 -22.17 -0.31 5.35
N GLN A 5 -21.47 0.65 4.76
CA GLN A 5 -20.81 0.52 3.46
C GLN A 5 -19.64 -0.49 3.52
N ARG A 6 -18.88 -0.52 4.63
CA ARG A 6 -17.83 -1.53 4.85
C ARG A 6 -18.40 -2.94 5.02
N ILE A 7 -19.52 -3.08 5.72
CA ILE A 7 -20.22 -4.36 5.92
C ILE A 7 -20.82 -4.84 4.59
N GLN A 8 -21.44 -3.95 3.82
CA GLN A 8 -21.99 -4.27 2.49
C GLN A 8 -20.88 -4.65 1.51
N ARG A 9 -19.74 -3.95 1.53
CA ARG A 9 -18.55 -4.27 0.72
C ARG A 9 -17.93 -5.63 1.11
N LYS A 10 -17.95 -5.97 2.39
CA LYS A 10 -17.46 -7.27 2.89
C LYS A 10 -18.42 -8.41 2.55
N ALA A 11 -19.71 -8.24 2.76
CA ALA A 11 -20.73 -9.23 2.40
C ALA A 11 -20.77 -9.49 0.88
N ARG A 12 -20.63 -8.42 0.07
CA ARG A 12 -20.46 -8.53 -1.39
C ARG A 12 -19.16 -9.26 -1.78
N ARG A 13 -18.03 -8.99 -1.12
CA ARG A 13 -16.76 -9.71 -1.34
C ARG A 13 -16.90 -11.21 -1.07
N GLU A 14 -17.59 -11.58 0.01
CA GLU A 14 -17.84 -13.00 0.35
C GLU A 14 -18.81 -13.67 -0.63
N LEU A 15 -19.75 -12.93 -1.20
CA LEU A 15 -20.63 -13.43 -2.26
C LEU A 15 -19.88 -13.65 -3.58
N LEU A 16 -18.94 -12.76 -3.92
CA LEU A 16 -18.12 -12.83 -5.14
C LEU A 16 -17.07 -13.95 -5.11
N THR A 17 -16.56 -14.32 -3.93
CA THR A 17 -15.67 -15.48 -3.77
C THR A 17 -16.40 -16.82 -3.92
N ARG A 18 -17.74 -16.83 -3.87
CA ARG A 18 -18.59 -18.03 -4.06
C ARG A 18 -19.04 -18.25 -5.51
N THR A 19 -18.86 -17.29 -6.41
CA THR A 19 -19.16 -17.48 -7.84
C THR A 19 -17.99 -18.15 -8.54
N ALA A 20 -17.78 -19.43 -8.28
CA ALA A 20 -17.08 -20.33 -9.18
C ALA A 20 -17.84 -20.34 -10.52
N GLY A 21 -17.21 -19.82 -11.57
CA GLY A 21 -17.57 -19.84 -12.97
C GLY A 21 -19.08 -19.90 -13.32
N VAL A 22 -19.66 -18.78 -13.70
CA VAL A 22 -20.96 -18.78 -14.37
C VAL A 22 -20.78 -19.57 -15.68
N ARG A 23 -21.50 -20.68 -15.87
CA ARG A 23 -21.46 -21.46 -17.12
C ARG A 23 -21.79 -20.53 -18.28
N GLY A 24 -20.88 -20.42 -19.25
CA GLY A 24 -21.04 -19.57 -20.45
C GLY A 24 -20.52 -18.12 -20.28
N ALA A 25 -19.88 -17.74 -19.18
CA ALA A 25 -19.20 -16.46 -19.05
C ALA A 25 -17.91 -16.43 -19.91
N ALA A 26 -17.60 -15.27 -20.48
CA ALA A 26 -16.38 -15.06 -21.25
C ALA A 26 -15.14 -15.21 -20.34
N LYS A 27 -14.04 -15.73 -20.88
CA LYS A 27 -12.75 -15.75 -20.18
C LYS A 27 -12.05 -14.41 -20.37
N ALA A 28 -11.69 -13.76 -19.29
CA ALA A 28 -10.90 -12.52 -19.31
C ALA A 28 -9.50 -12.74 -18.75
N ALA A 29 -8.51 -11.97 -19.24
CA ALA A 29 -7.18 -11.93 -18.66
C ALA A 29 -6.69 -10.48 -18.50
N ILE A 30 -5.81 -10.23 -17.53
CA ILE A 30 -5.26 -8.91 -17.22
C ILE A 30 -3.78 -8.87 -17.61
N ILE A 31 -3.37 -7.82 -18.31
CA ILE A 31 -1.97 -7.56 -18.68
C ILE A 31 -1.52 -6.27 -18.01
N GLY A 32 -0.53 -6.37 -17.11
CA GLY A 32 -0.12 -5.31 -16.19
C GLY A 32 -0.90 -5.36 -14.87
N CYS A 33 -0.19 -5.59 -13.76
CA CYS A 33 -0.76 -5.73 -12.41
C CYS A 33 -0.47 -4.51 -11.53
N GLY A 34 -0.50 -3.31 -12.15
CA GLY A 34 -0.34 -2.02 -11.47
C GLY A 34 -1.56 -1.59 -10.66
N GLN A 35 -1.62 -0.29 -10.33
CA GLN A 35 -2.64 0.28 -9.45
C GLN A 35 -4.08 0.12 -9.97
N ILE A 36 -4.31 0.17 -11.27
CA ILE A 36 -5.65 0.10 -11.86
C ILE A 36 -6.16 -1.34 -12.05
N SER A 37 -5.27 -2.32 -12.12
CA SER A 37 -5.63 -3.71 -12.42
C SER A 37 -6.59 -4.36 -11.42
N PRO A 38 -6.56 -4.08 -10.09
CA PRO A 38 -7.57 -4.59 -9.16
C PRO A 38 -8.98 -4.08 -9.47
N ASP A 39 -9.10 -2.86 -9.97
CA ASP A 39 -10.38 -2.27 -10.38
C ASP A 39 -10.95 -2.98 -11.63
N HIS A 40 -10.09 -3.26 -12.62
CA HIS A 40 -10.49 -4.02 -13.81
C HIS A 40 -10.89 -5.45 -13.47
N LEU A 41 -10.11 -6.11 -12.61
CA LEU A 41 -10.39 -7.46 -12.18
C LEU A 41 -11.72 -7.55 -11.42
N SER A 42 -11.95 -6.65 -10.45
CA SER A 42 -13.23 -6.59 -9.72
C SER A 42 -14.40 -6.29 -10.65
N ALA A 43 -14.22 -5.36 -11.62
CA ALA A 43 -15.27 -5.00 -12.56
C ALA A 43 -15.67 -6.16 -13.48
N PHE A 44 -14.72 -6.96 -13.98
CA PHE A 44 -15.04 -8.17 -14.72
C PHE A 44 -15.84 -9.16 -13.88
N GLN A 45 -15.43 -9.43 -12.65
CA GLN A 45 -16.14 -10.36 -11.76
C GLN A 45 -17.54 -9.85 -11.40
N GLU A 46 -17.65 -8.56 -11.09
CA GLU A 46 -18.92 -7.91 -10.72
C GLU A 46 -19.89 -7.77 -11.90
N SER A 47 -19.37 -7.75 -13.13
CA SER A 47 -20.20 -7.73 -14.34
C SER A 47 -21.08 -8.98 -14.47
N GLY A 48 -20.62 -10.10 -13.93
CA GLY A 48 -21.28 -11.41 -14.04
C GLY A 48 -21.25 -12.02 -15.45
N VAL A 49 -20.59 -11.36 -16.41
CA VAL A 49 -20.53 -11.82 -17.82
C VAL A 49 -19.16 -12.34 -18.23
N ALA A 50 -18.14 -12.15 -17.36
CA ALA A 50 -16.80 -12.65 -17.59
C ALA A 50 -16.18 -13.21 -16.30
N THR A 51 -15.22 -14.14 -16.47
CA THR A 51 -14.40 -14.67 -15.37
C THR A 51 -12.93 -14.39 -15.69
N VAL A 52 -12.22 -13.72 -14.78
CA VAL A 52 -10.77 -13.51 -14.94
C VAL A 52 -10.04 -14.79 -14.61
N VAL A 53 -9.40 -15.37 -15.63
CA VAL A 53 -8.71 -16.67 -15.53
C VAL A 53 -7.21 -16.55 -15.31
N ALA A 54 -6.62 -15.41 -15.73
CA ALA A 54 -5.18 -15.19 -15.65
C ALA A 54 -4.82 -13.71 -15.58
N ALA A 55 -3.61 -13.43 -15.10
CA ALA A 55 -2.99 -12.11 -15.14
C ALA A 55 -1.48 -12.22 -15.41
N SER A 56 -0.90 -11.18 -16.03
CA SER A 56 0.55 -11.11 -16.29
C SER A 56 1.13 -9.75 -15.89
N ASP A 57 2.33 -9.77 -15.33
CA ASP A 57 3.19 -8.58 -15.12
C ASP A 57 4.65 -9.04 -15.09
N VAL A 58 5.53 -8.26 -15.68
CA VAL A 58 6.99 -8.51 -15.63
C VAL A 58 7.55 -8.38 -14.22
N ARG A 59 6.89 -7.59 -13.36
CA ARG A 59 7.27 -7.38 -11.96
C ARG A 59 6.52 -8.37 -11.06
N ALA A 60 7.27 -9.29 -10.46
CA ALA A 60 6.71 -10.30 -9.57
C ALA A 60 5.96 -9.69 -8.35
N GLY A 61 6.45 -8.57 -7.78
CA GLY A 61 5.80 -7.91 -6.65
C GLY A 61 4.42 -7.33 -6.97
N ALA A 62 4.22 -6.78 -8.18
CA ALA A 62 2.92 -6.30 -8.63
C ALA A 62 1.93 -7.46 -8.74
N MET A 63 2.36 -8.57 -9.34
CA MET A 63 1.58 -9.80 -9.44
C MET A 63 1.22 -10.38 -8.08
N ALA A 64 2.19 -10.50 -7.17
CA ALA A 64 1.95 -10.99 -5.80
C ALA A 64 0.92 -10.13 -5.04
N SER A 65 0.93 -8.82 -5.26
CA SER A 65 -0.07 -7.92 -4.67
C SER A 65 -1.47 -8.20 -5.19
N LEU A 66 -1.63 -8.44 -6.49
CA LEU A 66 -2.92 -8.79 -7.10
C LEU A 66 -3.43 -10.14 -6.60
N LEU A 67 -2.59 -11.17 -6.57
CA LEU A 67 -2.96 -12.53 -6.18
C LEU A 67 -3.37 -12.63 -4.70
N ARG A 68 -2.86 -11.78 -3.81
CA ARG A 68 -3.34 -11.73 -2.41
C ARG A 68 -4.85 -11.50 -2.30
N HIS A 69 -5.42 -10.80 -3.26
CA HIS A 69 -6.86 -10.50 -3.29
C HIS A 69 -7.63 -11.46 -4.19
N TYR A 70 -6.94 -12.08 -5.17
CA TYR A 70 -7.55 -12.92 -6.21
C TYR A 70 -6.77 -14.22 -6.41
N PRO A 71 -6.76 -15.13 -5.43
CA PRO A 71 -5.88 -16.32 -5.42
C PRO A 71 -6.23 -17.38 -6.47
N THR A 72 -7.37 -17.28 -7.14
CA THR A 72 -7.79 -18.22 -8.19
C THR A 72 -7.29 -17.83 -9.59
N VAL A 73 -6.73 -16.64 -9.74
CA VAL A 73 -6.19 -16.13 -11.00
C VAL A 73 -4.82 -16.74 -11.24
N ARG A 74 -4.59 -17.32 -12.42
CA ARG A 74 -3.27 -17.85 -12.80
C ARG A 74 -2.33 -16.70 -13.11
N ALA A 75 -1.09 -16.79 -12.66
CA ALA A 75 -0.07 -15.75 -12.81
C ALA A 75 0.92 -16.08 -13.92
N PHE A 76 1.39 -15.08 -14.65
CA PHE A 76 2.37 -15.23 -15.71
C PHE A 76 3.31 -14.02 -15.75
N ARG A 77 4.58 -14.24 -16.04
CA ARG A 77 5.52 -13.14 -16.31
C ARG A 77 5.37 -12.59 -17.72
N ASP A 78 5.06 -13.46 -18.66
CA ASP A 78 4.91 -13.15 -20.07
C ASP A 78 3.43 -13.27 -20.49
N TYR A 79 2.90 -12.20 -21.02
CA TYR A 79 1.49 -12.13 -21.43
C TYR A 79 1.21 -12.98 -22.70
N ARG A 80 2.19 -13.20 -23.56
CA ARG A 80 2.04 -14.06 -24.75
C ARG A 80 1.85 -15.52 -24.33
N THR A 81 2.67 -15.98 -23.40
CA THR A 81 2.51 -17.30 -22.78
C THR A 81 1.16 -17.41 -22.08
N MET A 82 0.73 -16.37 -21.35
CA MET A 82 -0.55 -16.33 -20.69
C MET A 82 -1.71 -16.48 -21.68
N ILE A 83 -1.72 -15.74 -22.77
CA ILE A 83 -2.79 -15.79 -23.78
C ILE A 83 -2.81 -17.17 -24.42
N ASN A 84 -1.66 -17.72 -24.82
CA ASN A 84 -1.56 -19.03 -25.44
C ASN A 84 -2.05 -20.16 -24.52
N GLU A 85 -1.72 -20.14 -23.23
CA GLU A 85 -2.10 -21.22 -22.30
C GLU A 85 -3.55 -21.10 -21.81
N THR A 86 -4.09 -19.91 -21.69
CA THR A 86 -5.42 -19.71 -21.07
C THR A 86 -6.52 -19.45 -22.08
N GLN A 87 -6.17 -19.09 -23.31
CA GLN A 87 -7.08 -18.78 -24.41
C GLN A 87 -8.24 -17.88 -23.93
N PRO A 88 -7.94 -16.64 -23.48
CA PRO A 88 -8.98 -15.73 -23.02
C PRO A 88 -9.79 -15.19 -24.21
N ASP A 89 -11.09 -14.98 -24.01
CA ASP A 89 -11.93 -14.29 -24.99
C ASP A 89 -11.57 -12.82 -25.11
N VAL A 90 -11.23 -12.21 -23.96
CA VAL A 90 -10.91 -10.78 -23.86
C VAL A 90 -9.70 -10.56 -22.97
N VAL A 91 -8.92 -9.53 -23.29
CA VAL A 91 -7.81 -9.07 -22.46
C VAL A 91 -8.02 -7.62 -22.04
N SER A 92 -7.56 -7.29 -20.84
CA SER A 92 -7.50 -5.91 -20.38
C SER A 92 -6.04 -5.50 -20.17
N ILE A 93 -5.63 -4.42 -20.85
CA ILE A 93 -4.26 -3.91 -20.83
C ILE A 93 -4.21 -2.77 -19.82
N CYS A 94 -3.50 -3.00 -18.71
CA CYS A 94 -3.34 -2.09 -17.57
C CYS A 94 -1.88 -1.65 -17.42
N THR A 95 -1.13 -1.66 -18.50
CA THR A 95 0.27 -1.24 -18.57
C THR A 95 0.40 0.26 -18.79
N TRP A 96 1.60 0.73 -19.03
CA TRP A 96 1.88 2.12 -19.36
C TRP A 96 1.71 2.34 -20.86
N PRO A 97 1.38 3.56 -21.30
CA PRO A 97 1.05 3.84 -22.71
C PRO A 97 2.10 3.41 -23.74
N GLN A 98 3.38 3.54 -23.40
CA GLN A 98 4.48 3.14 -24.28
C GLN A 98 4.53 1.65 -24.63
N HIS A 99 3.78 0.84 -23.91
CA HIS A 99 3.69 -0.62 -24.17
C HIS A 99 2.37 -1.03 -24.84
N HIS A 100 1.42 -0.09 -24.98
CA HIS A 100 0.08 -0.42 -25.46
C HIS A 100 0.10 -1.00 -26.87
N LEU A 101 0.78 -0.35 -27.82
CA LEU A 101 0.84 -0.80 -29.22
C LEU A 101 1.42 -2.21 -29.35
N GLU A 102 2.56 -2.49 -28.69
CA GLU A 102 3.20 -3.80 -28.74
C GLU A 102 2.27 -4.90 -28.21
N ILE A 103 1.63 -4.63 -27.07
CA ILE A 103 0.74 -5.60 -26.42
C ILE A 103 -0.54 -5.80 -27.24
N VAL A 104 -1.15 -4.73 -27.77
CA VAL A 104 -2.33 -4.80 -28.65
C VAL A 104 -2.03 -5.63 -29.90
N ARG A 105 -0.89 -5.37 -30.58
CA ARG A 105 -0.45 -6.12 -31.76
C ARG A 105 -0.32 -7.61 -31.43
N ALA A 106 0.36 -7.95 -30.37
CA ALA A 106 0.55 -9.34 -29.97
C ALA A 106 -0.76 -10.02 -29.55
N ALA A 107 -1.62 -9.35 -28.80
CA ALA A 107 -2.90 -9.89 -28.37
C ALA A 107 -3.84 -10.14 -29.58
N ALA A 108 -3.86 -9.22 -30.54
CA ALA A 108 -4.63 -9.36 -31.77
C ALA A 108 -4.13 -10.57 -32.59
N GLN A 109 -2.82 -10.74 -32.74
CA GLN A 109 -2.22 -11.88 -33.45
C GLN A 109 -2.49 -13.23 -32.75
N LEU A 110 -2.64 -13.23 -31.44
CA LEU A 110 -2.92 -14.42 -30.63
C LEU A 110 -4.40 -14.78 -30.56
N GLY A 111 -5.26 -14.07 -31.28
CA GLY A 111 -6.66 -14.45 -31.54
C GLY A 111 -7.63 -14.14 -30.40
N VAL A 112 -7.37 -13.15 -29.54
CA VAL A 112 -8.37 -12.66 -28.61
C VAL A 112 -9.53 -11.99 -29.36
N LYS A 113 -10.74 -12.05 -28.82
CA LYS A 113 -11.92 -11.43 -29.48
C LYS A 113 -12.02 -9.94 -29.20
N GLY A 114 -11.49 -9.49 -28.06
CA GLY A 114 -11.56 -8.11 -27.66
C GLY A 114 -10.45 -7.69 -26.72
N ILE A 115 -10.09 -6.41 -26.83
CA ILE A 115 -9.05 -5.75 -26.03
C ILE A 115 -9.65 -4.50 -25.39
N LEU A 116 -9.59 -4.38 -24.06
CA LEU A 116 -9.84 -3.16 -23.32
C LEU A 116 -8.48 -2.58 -22.90
N CYS A 117 -8.05 -1.49 -23.51
CA CYS A 117 -6.79 -0.85 -23.23
C CYS A 117 -7.00 0.39 -22.35
N GLU A 118 -6.15 0.57 -21.35
CA GLU A 118 -6.17 1.76 -20.51
C GLU A 118 -5.79 3.03 -21.28
N LYS A 119 -6.23 4.16 -20.72
CA LYS A 119 -5.90 5.50 -21.22
C LYS A 119 -4.55 6.00 -20.62
N PRO A 120 -3.84 6.89 -21.31
CA PRO A 120 -4.06 7.34 -22.68
C PRO A 120 -3.83 6.19 -23.68
N MET A 121 -4.54 6.22 -24.80
CA MET A 121 -4.52 5.14 -25.78
C MET A 121 -3.11 4.82 -26.28
N ALA A 122 -2.35 5.87 -26.64
CA ALA A 122 -0.96 5.79 -27.09
C ALA A 122 -0.29 7.17 -26.87
N LEU A 123 1.01 7.28 -27.21
CA LEU A 123 1.78 8.51 -27.07
C LEU A 123 1.85 9.30 -28.38
N THR A 124 1.55 8.69 -29.52
CA THR A 124 1.55 9.31 -30.84
C THR A 124 0.30 8.93 -31.62
N MET A 125 -0.09 9.78 -32.58
CA MET A 125 -1.20 9.43 -33.48
C MET A 125 -0.85 8.29 -34.43
N SER A 126 0.42 8.11 -34.80
CA SER A 126 0.86 6.94 -35.56
C SER A 126 0.60 5.63 -34.84
N GLU A 127 0.88 5.58 -33.51
CA GLU A 127 0.57 4.40 -32.68
C GLU A 127 -0.94 4.17 -32.55
N VAL A 128 -1.73 5.24 -32.39
CA VAL A 128 -3.20 5.15 -32.35
C VAL A 128 -3.76 4.53 -33.62
N ASP A 129 -3.34 5.04 -34.80
CA ASP A 129 -3.77 4.54 -36.10
C ASP A 129 -3.37 3.06 -36.28
N GLU A 130 -2.14 2.69 -35.93
CA GLU A 130 -1.66 1.32 -36.03
C GLU A 130 -2.42 0.36 -35.10
N MET A 131 -2.71 0.74 -33.85
CA MET A 131 -3.51 -0.06 -32.93
C MET A 131 -4.90 -0.36 -33.53
N ILE A 132 -5.53 0.62 -34.14
CA ILE A 132 -6.85 0.46 -34.78
C ILE A 132 -6.73 -0.47 -36.00
N GLU A 133 -5.75 -0.24 -36.84
CA GLU A 133 -5.53 -1.02 -38.08
C GLU A 133 -5.25 -2.48 -37.78
N VAL A 134 -4.33 -2.76 -36.85
CA VAL A 134 -3.97 -4.13 -36.46
C VAL A 134 -5.19 -4.88 -35.90
N CYS A 135 -5.98 -4.25 -35.06
CA CYS A 135 -7.18 -4.87 -34.51
C CYS A 135 -8.27 -5.08 -35.58
N ARG A 136 -8.45 -4.12 -36.49
CA ARG A 136 -9.41 -4.22 -37.60
C ARG A 136 -9.03 -5.37 -38.54
N ASN A 137 -7.76 -5.48 -38.90
CA ASN A 137 -7.26 -6.53 -39.79
C ASN A 137 -7.36 -7.92 -39.15
N ALA A 138 -7.22 -8.04 -37.83
CA ALA A 138 -7.39 -9.29 -37.08
C ALA A 138 -8.86 -9.58 -36.68
N GLY A 139 -9.82 -8.71 -36.98
CA GLY A 139 -11.22 -8.86 -36.55
C GLY A 139 -11.42 -8.72 -35.02
N VAL A 140 -10.48 -8.08 -34.33
CA VAL A 140 -10.49 -7.89 -32.88
C VAL A 140 -11.14 -6.55 -32.52
N LYS A 141 -11.99 -6.53 -31.52
CA LYS A 141 -12.67 -5.33 -31.04
C LYS A 141 -11.80 -4.62 -30.01
N LEU A 142 -11.32 -3.41 -30.33
CA LEU A 142 -10.50 -2.57 -29.45
C LEU A 142 -11.34 -1.50 -28.78
N ALA A 143 -11.27 -1.42 -27.46
CA ALA A 143 -11.90 -0.42 -26.61
C ALA A 143 -10.87 0.26 -25.71
N ILE A 144 -11.14 1.52 -25.32
CA ILE A 144 -10.28 2.30 -24.43
C ILE A 144 -11.00 2.60 -23.10
N GLY A 145 -10.24 2.75 -22.02
CA GLY A 145 -10.70 2.90 -20.64
C GLY A 145 -11.36 4.26 -20.33
N HIS A 146 -12.30 4.72 -21.18
CA HIS A 146 -13.05 5.96 -20.96
C HIS A 146 -14.32 5.69 -20.12
N GLN A 147 -14.16 5.38 -18.83
CA GLN A 147 -15.23 4.95 -17.94
C GLN A 147 -16.34 5.99 -17.76
N TYR A 148 -16.06 7.29 -17.84
CA TYR A 148 -17.08 8.33 -17.61
C TYR A 148 -18.22 8.29 -18.62
N ARG A 149 -18.05 7.72 -19.81
CA ARG A 149 -19.14 7.45 -20.76
C ARG A 149 -20.21 6.49 -20.22
N PHE A 150 -19.89 5.75 -19.16
CA PHE A 150 -20.79 4.79 -18.50
C PHE A 150 -21.23 5.25 -17.12
N HIS A 151 -20.81 6.47 -16.70
CA HIS A 151 -21.16 7.00 -15.40
C HIS A 151 -22.58 7.59 -15.40
N PRO A 152 -23.47 7.22 -14.45
CA PRO A 152 -24.87 7.64 -14.45
C PRO A 152 -25.07 9.15 -14.59
N TYR A 153 -24.24 9.96 -13.95
CA TYR A 153 -24.35 11.42 -14.00
C TYR A 153 -24.02 11.98 -15.38
N PHE A 154 -22.99 11.49 -16.04
CA PHE A 154 -22.62 11.98 -17.38
C PHE A 154 -23.60 11.48 -18.43
N ILE A 155 -24.16 10.26 -18.28
CA ILE A 155 -25.24 9.77 -19.14
C ILE A 155 -26.51 10.64 -18.99
N HIS A 156 -26.88 10.97 -17.75
CA HIS A 156 -28.03 11.86 -17.49
C HIS A 156 -27.78 13.26 -18.07
N ALA A 157 -26.61 13.85 -17.82
CA ALA A 157 -26.23 15.16 -18.34
C ALA A 157 -26.27 15.19 -19.89
N ALA A 158 -25.73 14.16 -20.55
CA ALA A 158 -25.81 14.02 -22.01
C ALA A 158 -27.25 13.97 -22.49
N GLY A 159 -28.13 13.25 -21.79
CA GLY A 159 -29.57 13.21 -22.08
C GLY A 159 -30.27 14.56 -21.97
N VAL A 160 -29.95 15.34 -20.91
CA VAL A 160 -30.47 16.70 -20.73
C VAL A 160 -30.01 17.63 -21.86
N ILE A 161 -28.73 17.55 -22.23
CA ILE A 161 -28.20 18.37 -23.34
C ILE A 161 -28.86 17.98 -24.68
N ALA A 162 -28.97 16.68 -24.96
CA ALA A 162 -29.57 16.15 -26.18
C ALA A 162 -31.06 16.45 -26.31
N SER A 163 -31.77 16.60 -25.19
CA SER A 163 -33.20 16.99 -25.20
C SER A 163 -33.44 18.44 -25.66
N GLY A 164 -32.38 19.26 -25.76
CA GLY A 164 -32.47 20.67 -26.07
C GLY A 164 -32.98 21.55 -24.92
N ALA A 165 -33.01 21.03 -23.70
CA ALA A 165 -33.45 21.76 -22.50
C ALA A 165 -32.63 23.03 -22.22
N LEU A 166 -31.37 23.06 -22.64
CA LEU A 166 -30.46 24.22 -22.49
C LEU A 166 -30.61 25.22 -23.66
N GLY A 167 -31.35 24.91 -24.73
CA GLY A 167 -31.47 25.73 -25.94
C GLY A 167 -30.18 25.66 -26.78
N LYS A 168 -29.84 26.76 -27.46
CA LYS A 168 -28.63 26.88 -28.27
C LYS A 168 -27.43 27.02 -27.34
N LEU A 169 -26.48 26.06 -27.42
CA LEU A 169 -25.27 26.07 -26.59
C LEU A 169 -24.37 27.23 -27.00
N SER A 170 -23.84 27.95 -26.00
CA SER A 170 -22.95 29.10 -26.19
C SER A 170 -21.52 28.86 -25.67
N GLU A 171 -21.35 28.10 -24.60
CA GLU A 171 -20.06 27.83 -23.99
C GLU A 171 -20.06 26.49 -23.26
N VAL A 172 -18.90 25.83 -23.23
CA VAL A 172 -18.61 24.70 -22.36
C VAL A 172 -17.34 25.01 -21.56
N ARG A 173 -17.34 24.71 -20.26
CA ARG A 173 -16.18 24.83 -19.38
C ARG A 173 -15.89 23.48 -18.75
N GLY A 174 -14.64 23.04 -18.81
CA GLY A 174 -14.20 21.77 -18.22
C GLY A 174 -12.99 21.96 -17.32
N ASN A 175 -12.99 21.34 -16.15
CA ASN A 175 -11.93 21.45 -15.17
C ASN A 175 -11.47 20.06 -14.70
N ILE A 176 -10.14 19.86 -14.57
CA ILE A 176 -9.58 18.67 -13.94
C ILE A 176 -8.24 18.98 -13.27
N LYS A 177 -8.08 18.57 -12.02
CA LYS A 177 -6.85 18.81 -11.23
C LYS A 177 -5.77 17.75 -11.51
N ASP A 178 -5.39 17.62 -12.79
CA ASP A 178 -4.37 16.68 -13.26
C ASP A 178 -3.81 17.13 -14.63
N SER A 179 -2.71 16.53 -15.07
CA SER A 179 -2.04 16.85 -16.32
C SER A 179 -2.82 16.39 -17.56
N VAL A 180 -2.52 17.02 -18.69
CA VAL A 180 -3.08 16.66 -20.01
C VAL A 180 -2.78 15.20 -20.36
N ALA A 181 -1.55 14.72 -20.10
CA ALA A 181 -1.15 13.34 -20.42
C ALA A 181 -1.74 12.28 -19.48
N ASN A 182 -2.10 12.63 -18.23
CA ASN A 182 -2.59 11.62 -17.28
C ASN A 182 -4.12 11.50 -17.29
N ASN A 183 -4.83 12.43 -16.63
CA ASN A 183 -6.30 12.38 -16.57
C ASN A 183 -6.99 13.39 -17.48
N GLY A 184 -6.24 14.25 -18.16
CA GLY A 184 -6.75 15.11 -19.22
C GLY A 184 -7.60 14.36 -20.27
N PRO A 185 -7.21 13.15 -20.74
CA PRO A 185 -8.01 12.36 -21.66
C PRO A 185 -9.43 12.07 -21.16
N HIS A 186 -9.66 11.94 -19.83
CA HIS A 186 -10.99 11.78 -19.27
C HIS A 186 -11.86 13.03 -19.45
N LEU A 187 -11.28 14.22 -19.20
CA LEU A 187 -12.00 15.48 -19.38
C LEU A 187 -12.37 15.69 -20.84
N LEU A 188 -11.40 15.55 -21.73
CA LEU A 188 -11.58 15.79 -23.18
C LEU A 188 -12.59 14.80 -23.77
N ASP A 189 -12.52 13.53 -23.41
CA ASP A 189 -13.46 12.50 -23.83
C ASP A 189 -14.87 12.75 -23.28
N THR A 190 -14.99 13.15 -22.01
CA THR A 190 -16.30 13.41 -21.41
C THR A 190 -16.98 14.62 -22.02
N ILE A 191 -16.24 15.70 -22.33
CA ILE A 191 -16.79 16.86 -23.05
C ILE A 191 -17.32 16.43 -24.41
N ARG A 192 -16.57 15.63 -25.18
CA ARG A 192 -17.04 15.11 -26.48
C ARG A 192 -18.29 14.26 -26.30
N PHE A 193 -18.31 13.37 -25.32
CA PHE A 193 -19.48 12.53 -25.01
C PHE A 193 -20.74 13.35 -24.70
N LEU A 194 -20.63 14.38 -23.87
CA LEU A 194 -21.71 15.29 -23.54
C LEU A 194 -22.26 16.04 -24.77
N LEU A 195 -21.40 16.28 -25.75
CA LEU A 195 -21.74 16.96 -27.00
C LEU A 195 -22.02 16.01 -28.19
N ALA A 196 -22.39 14.75 -27.88
CA ALA A 196 -22.70 13.70 -28.85
C ALA A 196 -21.58 13.44 -29.86
N ASP A 197 -20.32 13.45 -29.38
CA ASP A 197 -19.10 13.25 -30.15
C ASP A 197 -18.94 14.21 -31.36
N ARG A 198 -19.50 15.44 -31.24
CA ARG A 198 -19.33 16.49 -32.25
C ARG A 198 -17.85 16.68 -32.59
N PRO A 199 -17.47 16.80 -33.88
CA PRO A 199 -16.11 17.01 -34.26
C PRO A 199 -15.54 18.34 -33.70
N VAL A 200 -14.27 18.31 -33.33
CA VAL A 200 -13.48 19.50 -32.99
C VAL A 200 -12.66 19.89 -34.23
N ALA A 201 -12.77 21.12 -34.67
CA ALA A 201 -12.05 21.61 -35.83
C ALA A 201 -10.68 22.17 -35.46
N ARG A 202 -10.55 22.78 -34.29
CA ARG A 202 -9.30 23.50 -33.88
C ARG A 202 -9.08 23.40 -32.37
N VAL A 203 -7.79 23.32 -32.00
CA VAL A 203 -7.33 23.32 -30.60
C VAL A 203 -6.31 24.43 -30.40
N ALA A 204 -6.49 25.24 -29.34
CA ALA A 204 -5.47 26.20 -28.87
C ALA A 204 -5.17 25.86 -27.39
N ALA A 205 -3.88 25.81 -27.01
CA ALA A 205 -3.50 25.54 -25.65
C ALA A 205 -2.27 26.33 -25.20
N THR A 206 -2.23 26.63 -23.91
CA THR A 206 -1.10 27.23 -23.20
C THR A 206 -0.76 26.43 -21.97
N PHE A 207 0.53 26.36 -21.62
CA PHE A 207 1.05 25.54 -20.54
C PHE A 207 1.90 26.36 -19.59
N GLU A 208 1.85 26.00 -18.29
CA GLU A 208 2.82 26.44 -17.29
C GLU A 208 3.74 25.28 -16.91
N ARG A 209 5.05 25.58 -16.85
CA ARG A 209 6.13 24.64 -16.56
C ARG A 209 7.16 25.33 -15.67
N ALA A 210 6.76 25.72 -14.45
CA ALA A 210 7.65 26.36 -13.49
C ALA A 210 8.45 25.35 -12.65
N GLY A 211 7.92 24.13 -12.48
CA GLY A 211 8.49 23.04 -11.67
C GLY A 211 9.04 21.90 -12.52
N ASN A 212 9.72 20.96 -11.84
CA ASN A 212 10.15 19.67 -12.38
C ASN A 212 9.14 18.57 -12.00
N LYS A 213 7.84 18.83 -12.19
CA LYS A 213 6.82 17.83 -11.88
C LYS A 213 6.99 16.59 -12.73
N GLN A 214 6.90 15.44 -12.10
CA GLN A 214 6.92 14.15 -12.77
C GLN A 214 5.70 13.33 -12.34
N ASN A 215 5.13 12.61 -13.28
CA ASN A 215 4.13 11.58 -13.02
C ASN A 215 4.69 10.24 -13.48
N ARG A 216 4.97 9.34 -12.52
CA ARG A 216 5.50 7.99 -12.79
C ARG A 216 6.79 7.98 -13.62
N GLY A 217 7.69 8.94 -13.36
CA GLY A 217 8.97 9.06 -14.06
C GLY A 217 8.92 9.86 -15.38
N TRP A 218 7.76 10.34 -15.80
CA TRP A 218 7.59 11.20 -16.96
C TRP A 218 7.43 12.66 -16.54
N PRO A 219 8.06 13.62 -17.24
CA PRO A 219 7.79 15.02 -17.01
C PRO A 219 6.34 15.33 -17.37
N VAL A 220 5.71 16.17 -16.54
CA VAL A 220 4.36 16.68 -16.76
C VAL A 220 4.35 18.19 -16.50
N GLU A 221 3.42 18.88 -17.13
CA GLU A 221 3.20 20.31 -16.89
C GLU A 221 2.60 20.57 -15.51
N ASP A 222 2.82 21.77 -14.97
CA ASP A 222 2.18 22.23 -13.73
C ASP A 222 0.70 22.54 -13.97
N GLY A 223 0.38 23.17 -15.10
CA GLY A 223 -0.98 23.46 -15.53
C GLY A 223 -1.10 23.70 -17.02
N ALA A 224 -2.31 23.50 -17.55
CA ALA A 224 -2.64 23.78 -18.94
C ALA A 224 -4.00 24.46 -19.05
N ARG A 225 -4.16 25.37 -20.02
CA ARG A 225 -5.44 25.89 -20.47
C ARG A 225 -5.61 25.59 -21.94
N GLY A 226 -6.81 25.16 -22.34
CA GLY A 226 -7.10 24.89 -23.72
C GLY A 226 -8.45 25.43 -24.17
N GLU A 227 -8.56 25.72 -25.45
CA GLU A 227 -9.81 26.05 -26.16
C GLU A 227 -9.99 25.05 -27.29
N LEU A 228 -11.12 24.34 -27.26
CA LEU A 228 -11.54 23.38 -28.27
C LEU A 228 -12.66 24.03 -29.08
N THR A 229 -12.42 24.34 -30.33
CA THR A 229 -13.44 24.90 -31.24
C THR A 229 -14.09 23.77 -32.01
N PHE A 230 -15.37 23.54 -31.75
CA PHE A 230 -16.20 22.52 -32.41
C PHE A 230 -16.74 23.02 -33.75
N ASP A 231 -17.07 22.10 -34.63
CA ASP A 231 -17.82 22.44 -35.85
C ASP A 231 -19.09 23.20 -35.52
N GLY A 232 -19.31 24.31 -36.24
CA GLY A 232 -20.41 25.25 -35.95
C GLY A 232 -20.11 26.30 -34.88
N GLY A 233 -18.81 26.42 -34.42
CA GLY A 233 -18.30 27.56 -33.68
C GLY A 233 -18.52 27.51 -32.15
N LEU A 234 -19.07 26.43 -31.59
CA LEU A 234 -19.10 26.23 -30.12
C LEU A 234 -17.68 26.07 -29.59
N VAL A 235 -17.35 26.76 -28.50
CA VAL A 235 -16.04 26.67 -27.87
C VAL A 235 -16.15 26.02 -26.50
N ALA A 236 -15.30 25.01 -26.24
CA ALA A 236 -15.08 24.49 -24.90
C ALA A 236 -13.74 25.02 -24.36
N LYS A 237 -13.76 25.62 -23.18
CA LYS A 237 -12.59 26.06 -22.44
C LYS A 237 -12.26 25.05 -21.37
N VAL A 238 -11.01 24.59 -21.33
CA VAL A 238 -10.54 23.60 -20.36
C VAL A 238 -9.41 24.16 -19.52
N ALA A 239 -9.43 23.83 -18.21
CA ALA A 239 -8.35 24.14 -17.27
C ALA A 239 -7.89 22.86 -16.57
N LEU A 240 -6.58 22.60 -16.62
CA LEU A 240 -5.97 21.38 -16.12
C LEU A 240 -4.84 21.71 -15.14
N GLY A 241 -4.53 20.76 -14.25
CA GLY A 241 -3.46 20.91 -13.26
C GLY A 241 -3.70 22.05 -12.30
N ASP A 242 -2.70 22.86 -12.06
CA ASP A 242 -2.76 23.98 -11.10
C ASP A 242 -3.69 25.12 -11.56
N PHE A 243 -4.07 25.16 -12.84
CA PHE A 243 -5.08 26.09 -13.34
C PHE A 243 -6.52 25.65 -13.07
N SER A 244 -6.74 24.41 -12.70
CA SER A 244 -8.09 23.92 -12.40
C SER A 244 -8.53 24.35 -11.00
N PRO A 245 -9.70 25.00 -10.85
CA PRO A 245 -10.26 25.36 -9.54
C PRO A 245 -10.88 24.15 -8.81
N THR A 246 -11.19 23.07 -9.50
CA THR A 246 -11.90 21.92 -8.98
C THR A 246 -11.21 20.61 -9.32
N PHE A 247 -11.55 19.53 -8.62
CA PHE A 247 -11.00 18.22 -8.92
C PHE A 247 -11.45 17.69 -10.28
N PHE A 248 -12.77 17.78 -10.58
CA PHE A 248 -13.35 17.43 -11.87
C PHE A 248 -14.75 18.02 -11.97
N ASP A 249 -15.03 18.88 -12.96
CA ASP A 249 -16.36 19.28 -13.33
C ASP A 249 -16.45 19.73 -14.80
N ILE A 250 -17.68 19.70 -15.33
CA ILE A 250 -18.02 20.25 -16.65
C ILE A 250 -19.29 21.07 -16.51
N GLU A 251 -19.24 22.31 -17.01
CA GLU A 251 -20.39 23.20 -17.12
C GLU A 251 -20.72 23.45 -18.59
N VAL A 252 -21.99 23.32 -18.95
CA VAL A 252 -22.51 23.59 -20.30
C VAL A 252 -23.54 24.71 -20.20
N VAL A 253 -23.37 25.78 -20.98
CA VAL A 253 -24.21 26.96 -20.97
C VAL A 253 -24.92 27.09 -22.31
N GLY A 254 -26.20 27.34 -22.27
CA GLY A 254 -27.04 27.65 -23.43
C GLY A 254 -27.97 28.85 -23.16
N ASP A 255 -28.70 29.27 -24.16
CA ASP A 255 -29.59 30.45 -24.12
C ASP A 255 -30.87 30.25 -23.26
N LYS A 256 -31.15 28.99 -22.85
CA LYS A 256 -32.30 28.67 -21.98
C LYS A 256 -31.87 28.18 -20.59
N GLY A 257 -30.59 28.04 -20.34
CA GLY A 257 -30.09 27.60 -19.04
C GLY A 257 -28.69 27.04 -19.04
N SER A 258 -28.27 26.54 -17.90
CA SER A 258 -26.96 25.89 -17.72
C SER A 258 -27.10 24.55 -17.02
N LEU A 259 -26.14 23.69 -17.31
CA LEU A 259 -25.94 22.39 -16.65
C LEU A 259 -24.52 22.29 -16.12
N LYS A 260 -24.38 21.89 -14.85
CA LYS A 260 -23.11 21.51 -14.26
C LYS A 260 -23.16 20.05 -13.85
N VAL A 261 -22.15 19.28 -14.26
CA VAL A 261 -21.95 17.88 -13.86
C VAL A 261 -20.55 17.68 -13.27
N ASP A 262 -20.50 16.98 -12.15
CA ASP A 262 -19.29 16.59 -11.45
C ASP A 262 -19.42 15.14 -10.92
N LEU A 263 -18.51 14.70 -10.06
CA LEU A 263 -18.59 13.36 -9.45
C LEU A 263 -19.59 13.27 -8.28
N GLU A 264 -20.20 14.37 -7.89
CA GLU A 264 -21.21 14.44 -6.82
C GLU A 264 -22.65 14.49 -7.39
N GLY A 265 -22.83 14.89 -8.65
CA GLY A 265 -24.14 14.91 -9.27
C GLY A 265 -24.29 15.80 -10.50
N VAL A 266 -25.53 16.01 -10.89
CA VAL A 266 -25.95 16.87 -12.00
C VAL A 266 -26.85 17.98 -11.46
N ARG A 267 -26.55 19.22 -11.87
CA ARG A 267 -27.31 20.42 -11.52
C ARG A 267 -27.73 21.12 -12.80
N VAL A 268 -29.01 21.43 -12.92
CA VAL A 268 -29.57 22.21 -14.04
C VAL A 268 -30.11 23.52 -13.47
N ASN A 269 -29.67 24.67 -14.01
CA ASN A 269 -30.01 25.99 -13.50
C ASN A 269 -29.78 26.13 -11.96
N GLY A 270 -28.69 25.53 -11.45
CA GLY A 270 -28.32 25.51 -10.04
C GLY A 270 -29.12 24.52 -9.17
N LYS A 271 -30.17 23.89 -9.69
CA LYS A 271 -30.96 22.87 -8.95
C LYS A 271 -30.40 21.50 -9.18
N VAL A 272 -30.30 20.70 -8.10
CA VAL A 272 -29.87 19.31 -8.17
C VAL A 272 -30.94 18.47 -8.86
N GLU A 273 -30.64 17.88 -10.00
CA GLU A 273 -31.52 16.93 -10.71
C GLU A 273 -31.14 15.47 -10.40
N MET A 274 -29.87 15.20 -10.23
CA MET A 274 -29.38 13.85 -9.92
C MET A 274 -28.22 13.92 -8.96
N ALA A 275 -28.37 13.31 -7.79
CA ALA A 275 -27.29 13.07 -6.85
C ALA A 275 -27.60 11.78 -6.09
N HIS A 276 -26.66 10.87 -6.05
CA HIS A 276 -26.75 9.59 -5.34
C HIS A 276 -25.49 9.40 -4.51
N ASP A 277 -25.42 8.30 -3.76
CA ASP A 277 -24.18 7.85 -3.15
C ASP A 277 -23.11 7.73 -4.23
N ALA A 278 -22.04 8.52 -4.10
CA ALA A 278 -20.96 8.60 -5.08
C ALA A 278 -20.27 7.23 -5.31
N ASP A 279 -20.15 6.42 -4.24
CA ASP A 279 -19.59 5.07 -4.34
C ASP A 279 -20.52 4.15 -5.16
N ALA A 280 -21.83 4.29 -4.99
CA ALA A 280 -22.82 3.52 -5.76
C ALA A 280 -22.82 3.90 -7.25
N ALA A 281 -22.70 5.19 -7.56
CA ALA A 281 -22.60 5.68 -8.93
C ALA A 281 -21.33 5.20 -9.61
N TRP A 282 -20.20 5.24 -8.89
CA TRP A 282 -18.91 4.76 -9.40
C TRP A 282 -18.90 3.24 -9.62
N TYR A 283 -19.55 2.49 -8.73
CA TYR A 283 -19.73 1.06 -8.88
C TYR A 283 -20.59 0.72 -10.13
N ALA A 284 -21.70 1.42 -10.31
CA ALA A 284 -22.58 1.25 -11.47
C ALA A 284 -21.83 1.55 -12.78
N CYS A 285 -21.04 2.60 -12.80
CA CYS A 285 -20.21 3.02 -13.92
C CYS A 285 -19.26 1.90 -14.38
N ARG A 286 -18.42 1.39 -13.46
CA ARG A 286 -17.48 0.32 -13.77
C ARG A 286 -18.16 -0.95 -14.23
N ARG A 287 -19.21 -1.38 -13.51
CA ARG A 287 -19.98 -2.56 -13.90
C ARG A 287 -20.58 -2.42 -15.31
N ALA A 288 -21.15 -1.26 -15.65
CA ALA A 288 -21.71 -1.00 -16.96
C ALA A 288 -20.65 -1.08 -18.05
N GLN A 289 -19.52 -0.40 -17.88
CA GLN A 289 -18.41 -0.40 -18.84
C GLN A 289 -17.96 -1.82 -19.22
N PHE A 290 -17.67 -2.65 -18.22
CA PHE A 290 -17.15 -4.00 -18.45
C PHE A 290 -18.24 -4.96 -18.96
N THR A 291 -19.48 -4.80 -18.50
CA THR A 291 -20.63 -5.58 -19.02
C THR A 291 -20.85 -5.30 -20.49
N GLU A 292 -20.91 -4.03 -20.88
CA GLU A 292 -21.15 -3.65 -22.29
C GLU A 292 -19.95 -3.99 -23.17
N PHE A 293 -18.72 -3.86 -22.69
CA PHE A 293 -17.52 -4.31 -23.39
C PHE A 293 -17.57 -5.81 -23.73
N VAL A 294 -17.89 -6.65 -22.74
CA VAL A 294 -17.97 -8.11 -22.96
C VAL A 294 -19.14 -8.46 -23.87
N LYS A 295 -20.29 -7.80 -23.75
CA LYS A 295 -21.43 -7.99 -24.67
C LYS A 295 -21.05 -7.63 -26.11
N TRP A 296 -20.38 -6.51 -26.30
CA TRP A 296 -19.92 -6.08 -27.61
C TRP A 296 -18.93 -7.05 -28.22
N THR A 297 -17.91 -7.46 -27.49
CA THR A 297 -16.87 -8.39 -27.97
C THR A 297 -17.40 -9.80 -28.26
N THR A 298 -18.47 -10.21 -27.56
CA THR A 298 -19.12 -11.52 -27.77
C THR A 298 -20.30 -11.47 -28.75
N GLY A 299 -20.51 -10.35 -29.43
CA GLY A 299 -21.57 -10.18 -30.44
C GLY A 299 -23.00 -10.00 -29.86
N LYS A 300 -23.14 -9.79 -28.56
CA LYS A 300 -24.42 -9.54 -27.87
C LYS A 300 -24.82 -8.06 -27.88
N SER A 301 -23.95 -7.16 -28.33
CA SER A 301 -24.19 -5.75 -28.59
C SER A 301 -23.57 -5.37 -29.92
N ALA A 302 -24.24 -4.50 -30.69
CA ALA A 302 -23.75 -4.04 -31.98
C ALA A 302 -22.68 -2.95 -31.85
N SER A 303 -22.68 -2.17 -30.77
CA SER A 303 -21.81 -1.02 -30.57
C SER A 303 -21.29 -0.91 -29.13
N TYR A 304 -20.22 -0.12 -28.98
CA TYR A 304 -19.63 0.22 -27.69
C TYR A 304 -19.17 1.68 -27.74
N SER A 305 -19.59 2.51 -26.78
CA SER A 305 -19.43 3.97 -26.84
C SER A 305 -17.96 4.43 -26.73
N ALA A 306 -17.09 3.66 -26.05
CA ALA A 306 -15.66 3.91 -25.92
C ALA A 306 -14.82 2.98 -26.83
N ASN A 307 -15.31 2.65 -28.05
CA ASN A 307 -14.52 1.92 -29.03
C ASN A 307 -13.32 2.75 -29.52
N ALA A 308 -12.36 2.09 -30.16
CA ALA A 308 -11.09 2.70 -30.54
C ALA A 308 -11.26 3.89 -31.50
N ASP A 309 -12.17 3.82 -32.49
CA ASP A 309 -12.39 4.91 -33.45
C ASP A 309 -12.91 6.18 -32.75
N THR A 310 -13.83 6.03 -31.80
CA THR A 310 -14.34 7.14 -30.98
C THR A 310 -13.25 7.69 -30.06
N SER A 311 -12.48 6.81 -29.42
CA SER A 311 -11.46 7.16 -28.44
C SER A 311 -10.20 7.78 -29.08
N ALA A 312 -9.90 7.43 -30.33
CA ALA A 312 -8.84 8.04 -31.11
C ALA A 312 -8.98 9.58 -31.21
N ARG A 313 -10.21 10.06 -31.37
CA ARG A 313 -10.48 11.49 -31.41
C ARG A 313 -10.20 12.18 -30.08
N SER A 314 -10.39 11.49 -28.96
CA SER A 314 -10.06 12.03 -27.64
C SER A 314 -8.55 12.02 -27.38
N ALA A 315 -7.83 11.00 -27.87
CA ALA A 315 -6.38 10.96 -27.87
C ALA A 315 -5.79 12.10 -28.71
N GLU A 316 -6.34 12.33 -29.91
CA GLU A 316 -5.93 13.40 -30.81
C GLU A 316 -6.06 14.79 -30.16
N LEU A 317 -7.12 15.04 -29.36
CA LEU A 317 -7.27 16.32 -28.65
C LEU A 317 -6.15 16.55 -27.62
N ALA A 318 -5.77 15.53 -26.87
CA ALA A 318 -4.70 15.64 -25.90
C ALA A 318 -3.35 15.93 -26.59
N LEU A 319 -3.05 15.24 -27.70
CA LEU A 319 -1.85 15.48 -28.50
C LEU A 319 -1.87 16.86 -29.17
N ALA A 320 -3.03 17.29 -29.68
CA ALA A 320 -3.20 18.61 -30.27
C ALA A 320 -2.98 19.76 -29.27
N MET A 321 -3.33 19.56 -28.00
CA MET A 321 -3.01 20.52 -26.95
C MET A 321 -1.48 20.69 -26.82
N TYR A 322 -0.72 19.59 -26.73
CA TYR A 322 0.74 19.67 -26.66
C TYR A 322 1.35 20.27 -27.93
N GLU A 323 0.84 19.92 -29.11
CA GLU A 323 1.28 20.50 -30.37
C GLU A 323 1.01 22.01 -30.44
N SER A 324 -0.17 22.45 -30.00
CA SER A 324 -0.50 23.87 -29.90
C SER A 324 0.43 24.61 -28.92
N GLY A 325 0.71 23.99 -27.75
CA GLY A 325 1.67 24.55 -26.79
C GLY A 325 3.10 24.65 -27.35
N ARG A 326 3.54 23.62 -28.07
CA ARG A 326 4.85 23.58 -28.74
C ARG A 326 5.00 24.68 -29.81
N ARG A 327 3.96 24.88 -30.63
CA ARG A 327 3.93 25.90 -31.69
C ARG A 327 3.61 27.31 -31.17
N ALA A 328 3.12 27.43 -29.95
CA ALA A 328 2.52 28.64 -29.42
C ALA A 328 1.43 29.25 -30.36
N ALA A 329 0.69 28.37 -31.04
CA ALA A 329 -0.33 28.71 -32.04
C ALA A 329 -1.43 27.66 -32.07
N PRO A 330 -2.66 28.02 -32.45
CA PRO A 330 -3.76 27.07 -32.66
C PRO A 330 -3.41 26.00 -33.70
N VAL A 331 -3.93 24.80 -33.50
CA VAL A 331 -3.72 23.66 -34.40
C VAL A 331 -5.07 23.19 -34.94
N GLU A 332 -5.13 23.03 -36.28
CA GLU A 332 -6.31 22.48 -36.98
C GLU A 332 -6.34 20.95 -36.85
N LEU A 333 -7.53 20.35 -36.83
CA LEU A 333 -7.73 18.92 -36.80
C LEU A 333 -8.35 18.42 -38.12
N PRO A 334 -7.99 17.19 -38.55
CA PRO A 334 -7.10 16.23 -37.89
C PRO A 334 -5.64 16.67 -37.86
N LEU A 335 -4.88 16.19 -36.86
CA LEU A 335 -3.45 16.48 -36.71
C LEU A 335 -2.67 16.06 -37.94
N ALA A 336 -1.94 17.01 -38.55
CA ALA A 336 -1.06 16.73 -39.66
C ALA A 336 0.22 15.98 -39.21
N ASP A 337 0.75 16.35 -38.05
CA ASP A 337 1.91 15.68 -37.46
C ASP A 337 1.43 14.53 -36.55
N LYS A 338 1.86 13.33 -36.88
CA LYS A 338 1.50 12.11 -36.14
C LYS A 338 2.63 11.57 -35.26
N GLY A 339 3.74 12.35 -35.17
CA GLY A 339 4.93 11.99 -34.40
C GLY A 339 4.79 12.13 -32.88
N ASP A 340 5.92 12.09 -32.18
CA ASP A 340 5.98 12.12 -30.70
C ASP A 340 5.97 13.57 -30.18
N VAL A 341 4.81 14.22 -30.33
CA VAL A 341 4.60 15.63 -29.92
C VAL A 341 4.86 15.84 -28.44
N ILE A 342 4.59 14.85 -27.59
CA ILE A 342 4.78 14.94 -26.14
C ILE A 342 6.29 15.03 -25.85
N ARG A 343 7.08 14.16 -26.45
CA ARG A 343 8.55 14.16 -26.27
C ARG A 343 9.16 15.46 -26.77
N GLU A 344 8.74 15.93 -27.94
CA GLU A 344 9.19 17.19 -28.49
C GLU A 344 8.81 18.39 -27.63
N PHE A 345 7.61 18.39 -27.05
CA PHE A 345 7.15 19.43 -26.14
C PHE A 345 8.00 19.52 -24.87
N PHE A 346 8.43 18.39 -24.30
CA PHE A 346 9.26 18.35 -23.10
C PHE A 346 10.76 18.47 -23.38
N GLY A 347 11.21 18.48 -24.65
CA GLY A 347 12.59 18.69 -25.01
C GLY A 347 13.55 17.57 -24.62
N HIS A 348 13.05 16.33 -24.46
CA HIS A 348 13.86 15.14 -24.14
C HIS A 348 14.04 14.29 -25.39
N PRO A 349 15.18 14.40 -26.12
CA PRO A 349 15.45 13.60 -27.31
C PRO A 349 15.73 12.13 -26.99
N GLU A 350 16.16 11.82 -25.78
CA GLU A 350 16.43 10.43 -25.38
C GLU A 350 15.26 9.89 -24.57
N ALA A 351 14.69 8.79 -25.09
CA ALA A 351 13.80 7.96 -24.31
C ALA A 351 14.58 7.50 -23.07
N ILE A 352 13.95 7.56 -21.88
CA ILE A 352 14.23 6.54 -20.89
C ILE A 352 13.74 5.26 -21.57
N GLU A 353 14.65 4.58 -22.29
CA GLU A 353 14.32 3.30 -22.86
C GLU A 353 13.82 2.43 -21.72
N PRO A 354 12.57 1.94 -21.77
CA PRO A 354 12.20 0.87 -20.90
C PRO A 354 13.16 -0.26 -21.28
N THR A 355 13.88 -0.81 -20.33
CA THR A 355 14.75 -1.95 -20.57
C THR A 355 13.86 -3.05 -21.10
N VAL A 356 13.71 -3.10 -22.43
CA VAL A 356 13.13 -4.22 -23.14
C VAL A 356 14.14 -5.34 -22.93
N ILE A 357 13.80 -6.25 -22.05
CA ILE A 357 14.54 -7.49 -21.91
C ILE A 357 14.30 -8.23 -23.23
N ASP A 358 15.23 -8.09 -24.17
CA ASP A 358 15.28 -8.93 -25.35
C ASP A 358 15.38 -10.37 -24.88
N ARG A 359 14.31 -11.13 -25.04
CA ARG A 359 14.26 -12.56 -24.77
C ARG A 359 14.49 -13.25 -26.07
N GLY A 360 15.74 -13.68 -26.27
CA GLY A 360 16.06 -14.62 -27.33
C GLY A 360 15.06 -15.79 -27.40
N PRO A 361 15.04 -16.54 -28.50
CA PRO A 361 13.98 -17.51 -28.83
C PRO A 361 13.75 -18.45 -27.65
N ALA A 362 12.47 -18.70 -27.34
CA ALA A 362 12.03 -19.57 -26.26
C ALA A 362 12.75 -20.92 -26.32
N VAL A 363 13.63 -21.14 -25.35
CA VAL A 363 14.25 -22.47 -25.20
C VAL A 363 13.16 -23.41 -24.70
N VAL A 364 12.80 -24.35 -25.54
CA VAL A 364 11.89 -25.46 -25.21
C VAL A 364 12.53 -26.26 -24.08
N THR A 365 12.10 -26.00 -22.85
CA THR A 365 12.49 -26.81 -21.71
C THR A 365 11.65 -28.07 -21.65
N ARG A 366 12.30 -29.22 -21.39
CA ARG A 366 11.60 -30.47 -21.06
C ARG A 366 10.51 -30.27 -20.03
N PRO A 367 9.37 -30.94 -20.13
CA PRO A 367 8.27 -30.77 -19.17
C PRO A 367 8.75 -31.18 -17.78
N ILE A 368 8.88 -30.17 -16.90
CA ILE A 368 8.93 -30.35 -15.43
C ILE A 368 7.55 -30.86 -15.04
N ALA A 369 7.49 -31.85 -14.14
CA ALA A 369 6.22 -32.35 -13.64
C ALA A 369 5.31 -31.18 -13.23
N ARG A 370 4.04 -31.22 -13.61
CA ARG A 370 3.07 -30.10 -13.49
C ARG A 370 3.00 -29.50 -12.07
N ASP A 371 3.32 -30.29 -11.04
CA ASP A 371 3.28 -29.88 -9.63
C ASP A 371 4.57 -29.19 -9.14
N ALA A 372 5.68 -29.26 -9.90
CA ALA A 372 6.96 -28.63 -9.58
C ALA A 372 7.15 -27.26 -10.25
N ARG A 373 6.26 -26.88 -11.18
CA ARG A 373 6.35 -25.59 -11.89
C ARG A 373 5.98 -24.45 -10.95
N LEU A 374 6.83 -23.40 -10.86
CA LEU A 374 6.57 -22.21 -10.05
C LEU A 374 5.26 -21.54 -10.48
N ALA A 375 4.54 -20.96 -9.51
CA ALA A 375 3.32 -20.23 -9.79
C ALA A 375 3.59 -19.02 -10.71
N MET A 376 4.75 -18.38 -10.58
CA MET A 376 5.18 -17.29 -11.47
C MET A 376 5.40 -17.74 -12.93
N ASP A 377 5.57 -19.03 -13.17
CA ASP A 377 5.71 -19.63 -14.50
C ASP A 377 4.43 -20.36 -14.95
N GLY A 378 3.28 -20.04 -14.31
CA GLY A 378 1.97 -20.62 -14.63
C GLY A 378 1.63 -21.92 -13.91
N GLY A 379 2.43 -22.36 -12.94
CA GLY A 379 2.13 -23.48 -12.05
C GLY A 379 1.04 -23.15 -11.04
N ARG A 380 0.64 -24.13 -10.24
CA ARG A 380 -0.29 -23.89 -9.13
C ARG A 380 0.47 -23.31 -7.92
N PRO A 381 -0.07 -22.28 -7.24
CA PRO A 381 0.50 -21.82 -5.99
C PRO A 381 0.54 -22.93 -4.93
N ALA A 382 1.60 -22.96 -4.13
CA ALA A 382 1.74 -23.90 -3.02
C ALA A 382 0.68 -23.70 -1.94
N LEU A 383 0.16 -22.46 -1.83
CA LEU A 383 -0.90 -22.09 -0.90
C LEU A 383 -2.03 -21.33 -1.61
N ALA A 384 -3.24 -21.87 -1.56
CA ALA A 384 -4.39 -21.31 -2.25
C ALA A 384 -4.98 -20.06 -1.58
N ALA A 385 -4.83 -19.90 -0.25
CA ALA A 385 -5.36 -18.76 0.50
C ALA A 385 -4.61 -18.58 1.82
N TRP A 386 -4.52 -17.33 2.28
CA TRP A 386 -4.00 -16.97 3.60
C TRP A 386 -5.14 -16.61 4.54
N PRO A 387 -5.09 -17.04 5.83
CA PRO A 387 -6.17 -16.77 6.76
C PRO A 387 -6.24 -15.29 7.11
N SER A 388 -7.45 -14.78 7.35
CA SER A 388 -7.68 -13.39 7.73
C SER A 388 -6.90 -13.01 8.98
N SER A 389 -6.24 -11.85 8.96
CA SER A 389 -5.57 -11.24 10.12
C SER A 389 -6.50 -10.36 10.98
N ALA A 390 -7.81 -10.32 10.67
CA ALA A 390 -8.78 -9.54 11.45
C ALA A 390 -8.80 -9.97 12.92
N PRO A 391 -8.94 -9.04 13.88
CA PRO A 391 -9.04 -9.36 15.30
C PRO A 391 -10.17 -10.34 15.63
N HIS A 392 -10.02 -11.06 16.74
CA HIS A 392 -11.01 -12.01 17.23
C HIS A 392 -12.06 -11.31 18.12
N PHE A 393 -12.91 -10.48 17.53
CA PHE A 393 -14.03 -9.89 18.25
C PHE A 393 -15.20 -10.86 18.39
N GLY A 394 -15.95 -10.73 19.49
CA GLY A 394 -17.09 -11.59 19.79
C GLY A 394 -18.06 -10.96 20.79
N SER A 395 -18.86 -11.79 21.44
CA SER A 395 -19.88 -11.33 22.39
C SER A 395 -19.29 -10.65 23.64
N GLY A 396 -18.06 -10.96 24.02
CA GLY A 396 -17.39 -10.32 25.17
C GLY A 396 -17.23 -8.81 24.98
N GLU A 397 -16.66 -8.42 23.83
CA GLU A 397 -16.48 -7.01 23.46
C GLU A 397 -17.82 -6.30 23.29
N ALA A 398 -18.78 -6.92 22.60
CA ALA A 398 -20.12 -6.35 22.39
C ALA A 398 -20.85 -6.09 23.72
N LYS A 399 -20.85 -7.05 24.65
CA LYS A 399 -21.46 -6.91 25.99
C LYS A 399 -20.75 -5.85 26.82
N GLY A 400 -19.43 -5.78 26.75
CA GLY A 400 -18.62 -4.78 27.40
C GLY A 400 -18.98 -3.37 26.96
N LEU A 401 -18.98 -3.15 25.62
CA LEU A 401 -19.36 -1.86 25.04
C LEU A 401 -20.78 -1.44 25.44
N ALA A 402 -21.75 -2.35 25.37
CA ALA A 402 -23.11 -2.09 25.80
C ALA A 402 -23.17 -1.64 27.29
N ARG A 403 -22.44 -2.33 28.18
CA ARG A 403 -22.35 -1.98 29.61
C ARG A 403 -21.79 -0.57 29.82
N VAL A 404 -20.70 -0.21 29.11
CA VAL A 404 -20.11 1.12 29.19
C VAL A 404 -21.09 2.19 28.69
N MET A 405 -21.77 1.96 27.58
CA MET A 405 -22.77 2.91 27.06
C MET A 405 -23.93 3.11 28.04
N MET A 406 -24.42 2.04 28.64
CA MET A 406 -25.50 2.10 29.65
C MET A 406 -25.07 2.80 30.94
N SER A 407 -23.81 2.72 31.34
CA SER A 407 -23.27 3.41 32.52
C SER A 407 -23.19 4.93 32.35
N LYS A 408 -23.22 5.43 31.11
CA LYS A 408 -23.01 6.85 30.75
C LYS A 408 -21.64 7.40 31.20
N GLN A 409 -20.68 6.54 31.56
CA GLN A 409 -19.32 6.88 31.97
C GLN A 409 -18.33 6.45 30.89
N LEU A 410 -17.93 7.39 30.03
CA LEU A 410 -17.01 7.10 28.91
C LEU A 410 -15.55 7.42 29.23
N GLY A 411 -15.31 8.27 30.21
CA GLY A 411 -13.97 8.65 30.64
C GLY A 411 -13.49 7.81 31.83
N CYS A 412 -12.23 7.41 31.85
CA CYS A 412 -11.64 6.53 32.86
C CYS A 412 -11.68 7.12 34.29
N THR A 413 -11.83 8.44 34.44
CA THR A 413 -11.84 9.08 35.77
C THR A 413 -13.04 8.68 36.65
N GLY A 414 -14.19 8.41 36.01
CA GLY A 414 -15.42 7.96 36.69
C GLY A 414 -15.82 6.51 36.33
N GLY A 415 -15.10 5.90 35.40
CA GLY A 415 -15.36 4.55 34.96
C GLY A 415 -14.57 3.47 35.70
N THR A 416 -14.82 2.23 35.38
CA THR A 416 -14.23 1.06 36.05
C THR A 416 -13.45 0.14 35.14
N GLU A 417 -13.66 0.23 33.81
CA GLU A 417 -13.09 -0.73 32.85
C GLU A 417 -11.58 -0.51 32.68
N VAL A 418 -11.14 0.75 32.56
CA VAL A 418 -9.70 1.07 32.43
C VAL A 418 -8.95 0.71 33.73
N ALA A 419 -9.52 1.05 34.90
CA ALA A 419 -8.90 0.68 36.15
C ALA A 419 -8.86 -0.85 36.40
N ALA A 420 -9.86 -1.58 35.87
CA ALA A 420 -9.84 -3.03 35.89
C ALA A 420 -8.80 -3.61 34.90
N LEU A 421 -8.69 -3.04 33.69
CA LEU A 421 -7.66 -3.41 32.71
C LEU A 421 -6.26 -3.26 33.30
N GLU A 422 -5.96 -2.12 33.94
CA GLU A 422 -4.67 -1.88 34.60
C GLU A 422 -4.35 -2.95 35.65
N ARG A 423 -5.31 -3.25 36.54
CA ARG A 423 -5.12 -4.29 37.59
C ARG A 423 -4.93 -5.69 37.01
N GLU A 424 -5.77 -6.06 36.03
CA GLU A 424 -5.72 -7.38 35.38
C GLU A 424 -4.40 -7.55 34.62
N PHE A 425 -3.97 -6.50 33.88
CA PHE A 425 -2.73 -6.53 33.13
C PHE A 425 -1.51 -6.62 34.04
N ALA A 426 -1.44 -5.76 35.07
CA ALA A 426 -0.38 -5.82 36.09
C ALA A 426 -0.32 -7.19 36.77
N GLY A 427 -1.46 -7.77 37.14
CA GLY A 427 -1.54 -9.10 37.77
C GLY A 427 -1.04 -10.23 36.85
N ILE A 428 -1.38 -10.19 35.56
CA ILE A 428 -0.93 -11.21 34.58
C ILE A 428 0.60 -11.17 34.41
N TYR A 429 1.21 -10.00 34.46
CA TYR A 429 2.65 -9.83 34.30
C TYR A 429 3.43 -9.87 35.61
N GLY A 430 2.75 -9.80 36.76
CA GLY A 430 3.38 -9.74 38.08
C GLY A 430 4.09 -8.40 38.36
N ALA A 431 3.61 -7.31 37.74
CA ALA A 431 4.15 -5.97 37.92
C ALA A 431 3.39 -5.21 39.04
N PRO A 432 4.04 -4.28 39.79
CA PRO A 432 3.40 -3.48 40.83
C PRO A 432 2.25 -2.61 40.28
N LYS A 433 2.40 -2.05 39.08
CA LYS A 433 1.45 -1.14 38.47
C LYS A 433 1.43 -1.26 36.93
N ALA A 434 0.26 -1.11 36.34
CA ALA A 434 0.10 -0.77 34.92
C ALA A 434 -0.59 0.58 34.78
N VAL A 435 -0.22 1.34 33.76
CA VAL A 435 -0.81 2.63 33.41
C VAL A 435 -1.33 2.55 31.98
N ALA A 436 -2.64 2.71 31.79
CA ALA A 436 -3.26 2.68 30.48
C ALA A 436 -3.18 4.04 29.78
N SER A 437 -2.89 4.02 28.47
CA SER A 437 -2.75 5.21 27.63
C SER A 437 -3.38 5.03 26.26
N THR A 438 -3.40 6.07 25.45
CA THR A 438 -4.15 6.11 24.17
C THR A 438 -3.49 5.36 23.01
N SER A 439 -2.20 5.00 23.10
CA SER A 439 -1.46 4.27 22.06
C SER A 439 -0.19 3.63 22.60
N GLY A 440 0.46 2.76 21.83
CA GLY A 440 1.81 2.26 22.13
C GLY A 440 2.85 3.39 22.23
N THR A 441 2.79 4.37 21.33
CA THR A 441 3.66 5.56 21.36
C THR A 441 3.48 6.35 22.67
N SER A 442 2.24 6.55 23.12
CA SER A 442 1.98 7.21 24.41
C SER A 442 2.45 6.37 25.59
N ALA A 443 2.41 5.03 25.50
CA ALA A 443 2.95 4.15 26.53
C ALA A 443 4.47 4.32 26.69
N ILE A 444 5.19 4.39 25.59
CA ILE A 444 6.64 4.66 25.59
C ILE A 444 6.94 6.09 26.09
N HIS A 445 6.11 7.06 25.69
CA HIS A 445 6.26 8.44 26.20
C HIS A 445 6.04 8.53 27.72
N VAL A 446 5.06 7.79 28.25
CA VAL A 446 4.87 7.65 29.71
C VAL A 446 6.12 7.08 30.39
N ALA A 447 6.74 6.08 29.79
CA ALA A 447 7.94 5.47 30.31
C ALA A 447 9.14 6.45 30.30
N VAL A 448 9.41 7.11 29.19
CA VAL A 448 10.47 8.11 29.08
C VAL A 448 10.25 9.27 30.05
N ALA A 449 9.01 9.79 30.15
CA ALA A 449 8.66 10.86 31.07
C ALA A 449 8.74 10.44 32.55
N ALA A 450 8.52 9.15 32.87
CA ALA A 450 8.70 8.64 34.22
C ALA A 450 10.18 8.59 34.63
N VAL A 451 11.07 8.22 33.70
CA VAL A 451 12.53 8.30 33.90
C VAL A 451 13.00 9.74 34.14
N ASN A 452 12.30 10.72 33.57
CA ASN A 452 12.52 12.15 33.73
C ASN A 452 13.92 12.63 33.32
N PRO A 453 14.38 12.35 32.09
CA PRO A 453 15.65 12.84 31.61
C PRO A 453 15.65 14.36 31.43
N ASP A 454 16.82 14.99 31.50
CA ASP A 454 17.00 16.41 31.15
C ASP A 454 16.99 16.60 29.61
N PRO A 455 16.65 17.80 29.11
CA PRO A 455 16.75 18.11 27.69
C PRO A 455 18.18 17.82 27.15
N CYS A 456 18.24 17.22 25.95
CA CYS A 456 19.47 16.79 25.29
C CYS A 456 20.18 15.57 25.93
N ASP A 457 19.62 14.97 26.97
CA ASP A 457 20.04 13.64 27.39
C ASP A 457 19.82 12.61 26.28
N GLU A 458 20.59 11.55 26.31
CA GLU A 458 20.58 10.51 25.28
C GLU A 458 19.77 9.29 25.72
N ILE A 459 18.98 8.78 24.78
CA ILE A 459 18.25 7.51 24.95
C ILE A 459 18.63 6.59 23.80
N ILE A 460 19.30 5.48 24.13
CA ILE A 460 19.73 4.50 23.15
C ILE A 460 18.54 3.64 22.72
N THR A 461 18.42 3.40 21.41
CA THR A 461 17.43 2.48 20.86
C THR A 461 17.92 1.86 19.54
N THR A 462 17.06 1.07 18.88
CA THR A 462 17.30 0.48 17.57
C THR A 462 16.76 1.36 16.46
N ALA A 463 17.38 1.32 15.28
CA ALA A 463 16.81 1.90 14.06
C ALA A 463 15.80 0.95 13.35
N MET A 464 15.65 -0.28 13.87
CA MET A 464 14.71 -1.29 13.35
C MET A 464 13.46 -1.37 14.23
N SER A 465 12.58 -0.37 14.14
CA SER A 465 11.29 -0.32 14.85
C SER A 465 10.35 0.67 14.19
N ASP A 466 9.11 0.76 14.71
CA ASP A 466 8.19 1.86 14.39
C ASP A 466 8.70 3.19 14.96
N MET A 467 8.37 4.31 14.29
CA MET A 467 8.70 5.65 14.80
C MET A 467 8.11 5.93 16.19
N GLY A 468 7.09 5.17 16.59
CA GLY A 468 6.54 5.19 17.95
C GLY A 468 7.57 4.88 19.05
N THR A 469 8.71 4.26 18.72
CA THR A 469 9.83 4.05 19.64
C THR A 469 10.71 5.31 19.78
N ALA A 470 10.96 6.05 18.70
CA ALA A 470 11.88 7.19 18.68
C ALA A 470 11.20 8.56 18.95
N ILE A 471 9.96 8.75 18.46
CA ILE A 471 9.21 10.02 18.66
C ILE A 471 9.07 10.41 20.14
N PRO A 472 8.75 9.50 21.08
CA PRO A 472 8.67 9.83 22.50
C PRO A 472 9.96 10.39 23.09
N ILE A 473 11.10 9.98 22.57
CA ILE A 473 12.41 10.50 22.97
C ILE A 473 12.50 11.98 22.60
N LEU A 474 12.18 12.30 21.35
CA LEU A 474 12.18 13.69 20.86
C LEU A 474 11.12 14.55 21.55
N MET A 475 9.94 13.97 21.88
CA MET A 475 8.89 14.68 22.61
C MET A 475 9.29 15.03 24.05
N GLN A 476 10.22 14.30 24.65
CA GLN A 476 10.85 14.65 25.93
C GLN A 476 12.12 15.50 25.75
N ASN A 477 12.33 16.06 24.55
CA ASN A 477 13.49 16.89 24.22
C ASN A 477 14.83 16.18 24.37
N CYS A 478 14.85 14.85 24.28
CA CYS A 478 16.02 14.00 24.34
C CYS A 478 16.51 13.62 22.95
N ILE A 479 17.72 13.08 22.86
CA ILE A 479 18.35 12.65 21.62
C ILE A 479 18.23 11.11 21.48
N PRO A 480 17.57 10.60 20.42
CA PRO A 480 17.59 9.18 20.12
C PRO A 480 18.97 8.79 19.54
N VAL A 481 19.66 7.89 20.23
CA VAL A 481 20.96 7.33 19.81
C VAL A 481 20.72 5.92 19.29
N PHE A 482 21.03 5.68 18.01
CA PHE A 482 20.79 4.38 17.38
C PHE A 482 22.00 3.46 17.55
N ALA A 483 21.78 2.32 18.20
CA ALA A 483 22.75 1.24 18.28
C ALA A 483 22.49 0.19 17.19
N ASP A 484 23.54 -0.51 16.78
CA ASP A 484 23.44 -1.62 15.83
C ASP A 484 22.68 -2.81 16.43
N VAL A 485 22.31 -3.74 15.59
CA VAL A 485 21.55 -4.92 15.97
C VAL A 485 22.33 -6.20 15.66
N ASP A 486 21.93 -7.29 16.26
CA ASP A 486 22.37 -8.62 15.85
C ASP A 486 21.88 -8.91 14.41
N PRO A 487 22.77 -9.31 13.47
CA PRO A 487 22.43 -9.45 12.05
C PRO A 487 21.49 -10.63 11.75
N ILE A 488 21.20 -11.48 12.73
CA ILE A 488 20.32 -12.65 12.58
C ILE A 488 18.95 -12.40 13.20
N THR A 489 18.88 -11.82 14.39
CA THR A 489 17.62 -11.59 15.12
C THR A 489 17.02 -10.21 14.88
N GLY A 490 17.84 -9.22 14.50
CA GLY A 490 17.44 -7.81 14.39
C GLY A 490 17.25 -7.10 15.74
N ASN A 491 17.55 -7.76 16.86
CA ASN A 491 17.44 -7.21 18.20
C ASN A 491 18.73 -6.53 18.65
N LEU A 492 18.62 -5.56 19.56
CA LEU A 492 19.75 -5.00 20.27
C LEU A 492 20.45 -6.05 21.14
N THR A 493 21.77 -5.93 21.30
CA THR A 493 22.58 -6.74 22.22
C THR A 493 23.27 -5.86 23.25
N ALA A 494 23.72 -6.45 24.36
CA ALA A 494 24.50 -5.73 25.36
C ALA A 494 25.76 -5.08 24.76
N GLU A 495 26.42 -5.76 23.82
CA GLU A 495 27.63 -5.29 23.15
C GLU A 495 27.33 -4.07 22.26
N THR A 496 26.25 -4.10 21.43
CA THR A 496 25.92 -2.99 20.55
C THR A 496 25.45 -1.76 21.35
N ILE A 497 24.76 -1.97 22.46
CA ILE A 497 24.36 -0.93 23.40
C ILE A 497 25.59 -0.32 24.07
N ALA A 498 26.54 -1.15 24.58
CA ALA A 498 27.72 -0.69 25.29
C ALA A 498 28.59 0.28 24.49
N ARG A 499 28.65 0.08 23.16
CA ARG A 499 29.41 0.96 22.24
C ARG A 499 28.81 2.36 22.09
N LYS A 500 27.54 2.55 22.52
CA LYS A 500 26.82 3.83 22.38
C LYS A 500 26.60 4.54 23.71
N ILE A 501 26.96 3.95 24.84
CA ILE A 501 26.83 4.58 26.18
C ILE A 501 27.79 5.76 26.32
N THR A 502 27.24 6.91 26.70
CA THR A 502 27.96 8.14 27.03
C THR A 502 27.60 8.62 28.44
N PRO A 503 28.23 9.65 29.01
CA PRO A 503 27.81 10.26 30.27
C PRO A 503 26.41 10.87 30.23
N ARG A 504 25.84 11.15 29.01
CA ARG A 504 24.48 11.68 28.83
C ARG A 504 23.42 10.59 28.68
N THR A 505 23.82 9.32 28.60
CA THR A 505 22.85 8.22 28.45
C THR A 505 22.03 8.06 29.74
N ARG A 506 20.71 8.22 29.65
CA ARG A 506 19.77 8.06 30.79
C ARG A 506 18.91 6.81 30.71
N ALA A 507 18.61 6.36 29.50
CA ALA A 507 17.82 5.15 29.31
C ALA A 507 18.24 4.40 28.05
N VAL A 508 17.83 3.14 28.00
CA VAL A 508 17.86 2.31 26.80
C VAL A 508 16.46 1.79 26.55
N ILE A 509 15.96 1.93 25.33
CA ILE A 509 14.71 1.31 24.88
C ILE A 509 15.04 0.08 24.05
N VAL A 510 14.74 -1.10 24.59
CA VAL A 510 14.95 -2.39 23.91
C VAL A 510 13.65 -2.83 23.27
N VAL A 511 13.63 -2.96 21.96
CA VAL A 511 12.49 -3.48 21.20
C VAL A 511 12.57 -5.01 21.12
N HIS A 512 11.46 -5.69 21.37
CA HIS A 512 11.32 -7.13 21.15
C HIS A 512 10.75 -7.38 19.75
N LEU A 513 11.64 -7.33 18.76
CA LEU A 513 11.28 -7.27 17.35
C LEU A 513 10.46 -8.50 16.91
N PHE A 514 9.33 -8.25 16.22
CA PHE A 514 8.40 -9.26 15.71
C PHE A 514 7.76 -10.18 16.77
N GLY A 515 7.91 -9.85 18.04
CA GLY A 515 7.46 -10.67 19.16
C GLY A 515 8.52 -11.64 19.67
N ARG A 516 9.77 -11.47 19.27
CA ARG A 516 10.95 -12.22 19.69
C ARG A 516 11.68 -11.45 20.77
N PRO A 517 11.78 -11.95 22.01
CA PRO A 517 12.53 -11.30 23.07
C PRO A 517 14.01 -11.08 22.70
N ALA A 518 14.55 -9.91 23.01
CA ALA A 518 15.99 -9.68 23.04
C ALA A 518 16.64 -10.49 24.19
N ASP A 519 17.95 -10.71 24.14
CA ASP A 519 18.69 -11.36 25.24
C ASP A 519 18.84 -10.37 26.41
N LEU A 520 17.85 -10.33 27.28
CA LEU A 520 17.72 -9.32 28.35
C LEU A 520 18.74 -9.50 29.49
N GLY A 521 19.22 -10.73 29.77
CA GLY A 521 20.13 -10.97 30.87
C GLY A 521 21.38 -10.08 30.78
N PRO A 522 22.19 -10.21 29.71
CA PRO A 522 23.41 -9.39 29.55
C PRO A 522 23.09 -7.88 29.46
N ILE A 523 21.92 -7.49 28.94
CA ILE A 523 21.53 -6.07 28.87
C ILE A 523 21.25 -5.51 30.26
N VAL A 524 20.52 -6.23 31.10
CA VAL A 524 20.25 -5.84 32.50
C VAL A 524 21.56 -5.74 33.29
N ASP A 525 22.44 -6.72 33.11
CA ASP A 525 23.75 -6.75 33.79
C ASP A 525 24.64 -5.56 33.38
N LEU A 526 24.53 -5.10 32.12
CA LEU A 526 25.27 -3.92 31.62
C LEU A 526 24.76 -2.62 32.21
N LEU A 527 23.41 -2.44 32.27
CA LEU A 527 22.78 -1.16 32.53
C LEU A 527 22.57 -0.86 34.03
N ARG A 528 22.18 -1.88 34.82
CA ARG A 528 21.86 -1.72 36.24
C ARG A 528 23.01 -1.12 37.07
N PRO A 529 24.27 -1.57 36.95
CA PRO A 529 25.39 -0.99 37.71
C PRO A 529 25.69 0.48 37.34
N LYS A 530 25.23 0.92 36.16
CA LYS A 530 25.44 2.28 35.64
C LYS A 530 24.32 3.24 35.99
N GLY A 531 23.23 2.73 36.60
CA GLY A 531 22.05 3.53 36.89
C GLY A 531 21.27 3.98 35.63
N ILE A 532 21.49 3.32 34.48
CA ILE A 532 20.80 3.61 33.22
C ILE A 532 19.49 2.85 33.21
N ALA A 533 18.35 3.55 33.00
CA ALA A 533 17.03 2.94 32.98
C ALA A 533 16.85 2.03 31.78
N LEU A 534 16.22 0.87 31.98
CA LEU A 534 15.82 -0.04 30.92
C LEU A 534 14.32 0.07 30.69
N ILE A 535 13.94 0.45 29.45
CA ILE A 535 12.55 0.46 28.96
C ILE A 535 12.43 -0.67 27.93
N GLU A 536 11.48 -1.58 28.14
CA GLU A 536 11.20 -2.64 27.20
C GLU A 536 10.03 -2.21 26.28
N ASP A 537 10.28 -2.07 24.97
CA ASP A 537 9.23 -1.89 23.96
C ASP A 537 8.68 -3.26 23.58
N CYS A 538 7.61 -3.64 24.26
CA CYS A 538 6.87 -4.89 24.08
C CYS A 538 5.67 -4.74 23.12
N ALA A 539 5.60 -3.65 22.33
CA ALA A 539 4.47 -3.35 21.45
C ALA A 539 4.20 -4.46 20.41
N GLN A 540 5.16 -5.31 20.14
CA GLN A 540 5.07 -6.45 19.22
C GLN A 540 5.07 -7.80 19.95
N ALA A 541 5.14 -7.83 21.30
CA ALA A 541 5.55 -9.01 22.02
C ALA A 541 4.67 -9.35 23.25
N HIS A 542 3.35 -9.16 23.13
CA HIS A 542 2.40 -9.55 24.19
C HIS A 542 2.58 -11.01 24.59
N PHE A 543 2.66 -11.27 25.91
CA PHE A 543 2.85 -12.59 26.50
C PHE A 543 4.11 -13.35 26.09
N ALA A 544 5.09 -12.69 25.46
CA ALA A 544 6.36 -13.32 25.25
C ALA A 544 7.12 -13.50 26.57
N GLU A 545 8.02 -14.49 26.63
CA GLU A 545 8.73 -14.85 27.84
C GLU A 545 10.22 -15.01 27.56
N TYR A 546 11.04 -14.62 28.56
CA TYR A 546 12.47 -14.83 28.59
C TYR A 546 12.82 -15.47 29.93
N ARG A 547 13.48 -16.64 29.90
CA ARG A 547 13.86 -17.43 31.10
C ARG A 547 12.69 -17.65 32.07
N GLY A 548 11.50 -17.98 31.54
CA GLY A 548 10.30 -18.28 32.32
C GLY A 548 9.56 -17.07 32.90
N LYS A 549 10.05 -15.85 32.70
CA LYS A 549 9.42 -14.61 33.15
C LYS A 549 8.92 -13.81 31.93
N LYS A 550 7.75 -13.17 32.05
CA LYS A 550 7.20 -12.36 30.96
C LYS A 550 8.08 -11.12 30.70
N ILE A 551 8.33 -10.83 29.42
CA ILE A 551 9.00 -9.57 29.04
C ILE A 551 8.14 -8.37 29.43
N GLY A 552 8.76 -7.17 29.49
CA GLY A 552 8.16 -5.97 30.06
C GLY A 552 8.30 -5.88 31.56
N THR A 553 8.95 -6.89 32.20
CA THR A 553 9.16 -6.96 33.65
C THR A 553 10.64 -7.12 34.06
N PHE A 554 11.54 -7.12 33.11
CA PHE A 554 13.01 -7.17 33.34
C PHE A 554 13.59 -5.78 33.50
N GLY A 555 13.09 -4.83 32.75
CA GLY A 555 13.44 -3.40 32.84
C GLY A 555 12.66 -2.67 33.91
N ASP A 556 12.94 -1.38 34.04
CA ASP A 556 12.25 -0.47 34.95
C ASP A 556 10.79 -0.23 34.51
N LEU A 557 10.57 -0.23 33.17
CA LEU A 557 9.24 -0.06 32.58
C LEU A 557 9.11 -0.99 31.36
N GLY A 558 7.85 -1.46 31.10
CA GLY A 558 7.51 -2.25 29.92
C GLY A 558 6.32 -1.65 29.19
N CYS A 559 6.46 -1.37 27.88
CA CYS A 559 5.49 -0.66 27.06
C CYS A 559 4.81 -1.57 26.05
N PHE A 560 3.48 -1.56 26.00
CA PHE A 560 2.69 -2.42 25.14
C PHE A 560 1.73 -1.62 24.26
N SER A 561 1.50 -2.08 23.04
CA SER A 561 0.56 -1.46 22.10
C SER A 561 -0.69 -2.33 21.94
N LEU A 562 -1.85 -1.70 21.96
CA LEU A 562 -3.14 -2.30 21.65
C LEU A 562 -3.71 -1.81 20.30
N GLN A 563 -2.81 -1.40 19.38
CA GLN A 563 -3.16 -0.96 18.04
C GLN A 563 -3.75 -2.13 17.23
N GLN A 564 -4.57 -1.83 16.23
CA GLN A 564 -5.36 -2.77 15.42
C GLN A 564 -4.62 -4.01 14.91
N SER A 565 -3.32 -3.91 14.57
CA SER A 565 -2.52 -5.02 14.02
C SER A 565 -1.87 -5.91 15.07
N LYS A 566 -1.96 -5.56 16.38
CA LYS A 566 -1.26 -6.28 17.44
C LYS A 566 -2.00 -7.58 17.81
N GLN A 567 -1.34 -8.43 18.58
CA GLN A 567 -1.87 -9.75 18.97
C GLN A 567 -3.21 -9.66 19.73
N ILE A 568 -3.34 -8.64 20.58
CA ILE A 568 -4.58 -8.20 21.23
C ILE A 568 -4.77 -6.70 20.94
N THR A 569 -6.01 -6.25 20.79
CA THR A 569 -6.27 -4.87 20.33
C THR A 569 -7.55 -4.28 20.90
N CYS A 570 -7.57 -2.95 21.04
CA CYS A 570 -8.80 -2.18 21.23
C CYS A 570 -8.98 -1.06 20.18
N GLY A 571 -8.33 -1.22 19.00
CA GLY A 571 -8.26 -0.22 17.92
C GLY A 571 -6.97 0.56 18.04
N ASP A 572 -6.90 1.50 18.96
CA ASP A 572 -5.69 2.15 19.47
C ASP A 572 -5.70 2.11 20.99
N GLY A 573 -4.53 1.95 21.59
CA GLY A 573 -4.34 1.89 23.04
C GLY A 573 -2.92 1.50 23.39
N GLY A 574 -2.54 1.73 24.62
CA GLY A 574 -1.24 1.35 25.17
C GLY A 574 -1.32 1.04 26.66
N LEU A 575 -0.34 0.29 27.14
CA LEU A 575 -0.17 -0.03 28.56
C LEU A 575 1.31 0.09 28.89
N THR A 576 1.62 0.77 30.01
CA THR A 576 2.97 0.84 30.57
C THR A 576 2.99 0.09 31.89
N LEU A 577 3.74 -1.01 31.96
CA LEU A 577 4.09 -1.65 33.22
C LEU A 577 5.16 -0.80 33.91
N VAL A 578 4.98 -0.52 35.18
CA VAL A 578 5.94 0.23 36.00
C VAL A 578 6.46 -0.70 37.07
N ASN A 579 7.71 -1.16 36.91
CA ASN A 579 8.31 -2.18 37.77
C ASN A 579 9.08 -1.58 38.95
N ARG A 580 9.41 -0.29 38.90
CA ARG A 580 10.05 0.49 39.98
C ARG A 580 9.02 1.34 40.69
N GLU A 581 8.91 1.23 42.02
CA GLU A 581 7.92 1.93 42.83
C GLU A 581 8.06 3.45 42.75
N ASP A 582 9.28 3.97 42.75
CA ASP A 582 9.57 5.40 42.67
C ASP A 582 9.09 6.08 41.34
N LEU A 583 8.88 5.28 40.29
CA LEU A 583 8.38 5.79 39.00
C LEU A 583 6.85 5.78 38.88
N ILE A 584 6.13 5.08 39.80
CA ILE A 584 4.67 4.85 39.68
C ILE A 584 3.88 6.17 39.70
N GLU A 585 4.20 7.05 40.64
CA GLU A 585 3.44 8.32 40.78
C GLU A 585 3.61 9.17 39.50
N ARG A 586 4.84 9.38 39.06
CA ARG A 586 5.13 10.19 37.87
C ARG A 586 4.49 9.62 36.61
N ALA A 587 4.61 8.32 36.36
CA ALA A 587 3.97 7.64 35.24
C ALA A 587 2.44 7.81 35.27
N SER A 588 1.82 7.62 36.45
CA SER A 588 0.38 7.73 36.61
C SER A 588 -0.16 9.14 36.44
N LEU A 589 0.58 10.15 36.89
CA LEU A 589 0.16 11.56 36.77
C LEU A 589 0.46 12.12 35.35
N PHE A 590 1.48 11.62 34.67
CA PHE A 590 1.88 12.11 33.35
C PHE A 590 0.73 12.00 32.34
N ILE A 591 -0.03 10.93 32.35
CA ILE A 591 -1.18 10.71 31.44
C ILE A 591 -2.35 11.68 31.69
N ASP A 592 -2.39 12.38 32.83
CA ASP A 592 -3.41 13.36 33.19
C ASP A 592 -2.81 14.77 33.47
N LYS A 593 -1.92 15.22 32.63
CA LYS A 593 -1.33 16.58 32.66
C LYS A 593 -0.49 16.86 33.93
N GLY A 594 0.14 15.82 34.51
CA GLY A 594 0.84 15.94 35.78
C GLY A 594 -0.06 16.28 36.95
N ARG A 595 -1.38 15.98 36.88
CA ARG A 595 -2.39 16.41 37.83
C ARG A 595 -2.50 15.50 39.03
N SER A 596 -2.11 16.00 40.18
CA SER A 596 -2.34 15.32 41.49
C SER A 596 -3.67 15.72 42.09
N ARG A 597 -4.55 14.73 42.28
CA ARG A 597 -5.82 14.93 43.03
C ARG A 597 -5.63 14.89 44.50
N LYS A 598 -4.63 14.16 45.01
CA LYS A 598 -4.25 14.08 46.43
C LYS A 598 -3.71 15.43 46.93
N ALA A 599 -2.97 16.16 46.10
CA ALA A 599 -2.40 17.47 46.42
C ALA A 599 -3.35 18.65 46.06
N GLY A 600 -4.68 18.46 46.08
CA GLY A 600 -5.64 19.55 45.85
C GLY A 600 -5.92 19.85 44.37
N ARG A 601 -5.78 18.88 43.45
CA ARG A 601 -6.01 19.02 42.01
C ARG A 601 -5.01 19.94 41.30
N VAL A 602 -3.82 20.07 41.82
CA VAL A 602 -2.73 20.86 41.20
C VAL A 602 -1.96 20.07 40.16
N HIS A 603 -1.32 20.77 39.23
CA HIS A 603 -0.42 20.20 38.21
C HIS A 603 1.02 20.31 38.74
N LEU A 604 1.65 19.20 39.01
CA LEU A 604 2.97 19.15 39.66
C LEU A 604 4.14 19.26 38.66
N PHE A 605 3.92 18.85 37.42
CA PHE A 605 4.92 18.88 36.34
C PHE A 605 4.24 18.86 34.98
N LEU A 606 5.01 19.06 33.92
CA LEU A 606 4.55 18.98 32.52
C LEU A 606 4.13 17.55 32.20
N GLY A 607 2.88 17.35 31.86
CA GLY A 607 2.33 16.04 31.45
C GLY A 607 1.34 16.16 30.31
N ALA A 608 1.05 15.04 29.67
CA ALA A 608 0.15 14.95 28.55
C ALA A 608 -1.28 14.54 28.96
N ASN A 609 -2.21 14.60 28.04
CA ASN A 609 -3.54 14.01 28.22
C ASN A 609 -3.66 12.73 27.40
N TYR A 610 -3.18 11.61 27.93
CA TYR A 610 -3.16 10.29 27.29
C TYR A 610 -4.14 9.29 27.93
N ARG A 611 -5.14 9.78 28.64
CA ARG A 611 -6.12 8.91 29.31
C ARG A 611 -6.88 8.06 28.29
N MET A 612 -6.80 6.74 28.48
CA MET A 612 -7.62 5.77 27.74
C MET A 612 -9.10 5.96 28.07
N THR A 613 -9.99 5.73 27.11
CA THR A 613 -11.44 5.74 27.32
C THR A 613 -11.94 4.40 27.87
N GLU A 614 -13.10 4.40 28.54
CA GLU A 614 -13.77 3.19 29.02
C GLU A 614 -14.17 2.25 27.87
N LEU A 615 -14.46 2.81 26.66
CA LEU A 615 -14.76 2.04 25.46
C LEU A 615 -13.55 1.23 25.01
N GLN A 616 -12.35 1.82 25.01
CA GLN A 616 -11.10 1.11 24.74
C GLN A 616 -10.79 0.10 25.84
N GLY A 617 -10.95 0.51 27.11
CA GLY A 617 -10.68 -0.32 28.28
C GLY A 617 -11.49 -1.62 28.27
N THR A 618 -12.78 -1.56 28.01
CA THR A 618 -13.63 -2.76 28.00
C THR A 618 -13.31 -3.70 26.85
N VAL A 619 -12.97 -3.17 25.65
CA VAL A 619 -12.53 -3.99 24.51
C VAL A 619 -11.19 -4.64 24.82
N ALA A 620 -10.23 -3.88 25.36
CA ALA A 620 -8.91 -4.38 25.73
C ALA A 620 -8.99 -5.51 26.77
N ARG A 621 -9.86 -5.41 27.78
CA ARG A 621 -10.08 -6.47 28.77
C ARG A 621 -10.60 -7.77 28.13
N ALA A 622 -11.58 -7.67 27.23
CA ALA A 622 -12.11 -8.84 26.53
C ALA A 622 -11.04 -9.50 25.63
N GLN A 623 -10.18 -8.71 25.01
CA GLN A 623 -9.05 -9.21 24.22
C GLN A 623 -7.94 -9.79 25.10
N LEU A 624 -7.65 -9.19 26.25
CA LEU A 624 -6.66 -9.66 27.22
C LEU A 624 -7.00 -11.08 27.69
N ALA A 625 -8.27 -11.34 27.99
CA ALA A 625 -8.75 -12.68 28.39
C ALA A 625 -8.53 -13.75 27.31
N LYS A 626 -8.53 -13.38 26.02
CA LYS A 626 -8.26 -14.28 24.89
C LYS A 626 -6.76 -14.46 24.60
N GLY A 627 -5.94 -13.52 25.08
CA GLY A 627 -4.51 -13.42 24.78
C GLY A 627 -3.74 -14.71 24.85
N PRO A 628 -3.79 -15.48 25.97
CA PRO A 628 -3.04 -16.74 26.09
C PRO A 628 -3.34 -17.73 24.97
N GLY A 629 -4.62 -17.93 24.62
CA GLY A 629 -5.03 -18.85 23.55
C GLY A 629 -4.58 -18.36 22.16
N LEU A 630 -4.66 -17.05 21.90
CA LEU A 630 -4.19 -16.46 20.63
C LEU A 630 -2.68 -16.63 20.46
N ILE A 631 -1.92 -16.45 21.53
CA ILE A 631 -0.46 -16.60 21.50
C ILE A 631 -0.05 -18.06 21.38
N ALA A 632 -0.72 -18.99 22.08
CA ALA A 632 -0.43 -20.41 21.94
C ALA A 632 -0.60 -20.90 20.48
N ALA A 633 -1.67 -20.46 19.81
CA ALA A 633 -1.88 -20.80 18.40
C ALA A 633 -0.76 -20.26 17.48
N ARG A 634 -0.30 -19.00 17.69
CA ARG A 634 0.81 -18.41 16.95
C ARG A 634 2.13 -19.16 17.17
N ARG A 635 2.43 -19.52 18.43
CA ARG A 635 3.61 -20.28 18.82
C ARG A 635 3.64 -21.65 18.16
N ASN A 636 2.55 -22.40 18.23
CA ASN A 636 2.44 -23.74 17.64
C ASN A 636 2.73 -23.72 16.13
N ALA A 637 2.12 -22.76 15.43
CA ALA A 637 2.36 -22.59 14.00
C ALA A 637 3.82 -22.21 13.70
N ALA A 638 4.41 -21.29 14.49
CA ALA A 638 5.77 -20.82 14.29
C ALA A 638 6.81 -21.90 14.57
N THR A 639 6.67 -22.65 15.66
CA THR A 639 7.55 -23.79 16.00
C THR A 639 7.53 -24.82 14.87
N SER A 640 6.33 -25.20 14.44
CA SER A 640 6.15 -26.17 13.35
C SER A 640 6.76 -25.70 12.03
N LEU A 641 6.66 -24.41 11.70
CA LEU A 641 7.30 -23.84 10.51
C LEU A 641 8.82 -23.82 10.67
N SER A 642 9.34 -23.37 11.80
CA SER A 642 10.77 -23.30 12.09
C SER A 642 11.46 -24.66 11.94
N GLU A 643 10.84 -25.73 12.45
CA GLU A 643 11.34 -27.10 12.33
C GLU A 643 11.48 -27.56 10.88
N ARG A 644 10.57 -27.13 10.01
CA ARG A 644 10.60 -27.46 8.56
C ARG A 644 11.64 -26.61 7.82
N LEU A 645 11.68 -25.30 8.09
CA LEU A 645 12.56 -24.37 7.41
C LEU A 645 14.03 -24.64 7.73
N ARG A 646 14.38 -25.01 8.97
CA ARG A 646 15.76 -25.37 9.36
C ARG A 646 16.35 -26.54 8.54
N LYS A 647 15.51 -27.37 7.95
CA LYS A 647 15.94 -28.50 7.11
C LYS A 647 16.27 -28.08 5.67
N LEU A 648 15.91 -26.84 5.29
CA LEU A 648 16.08 -26.36 3.93
C LEU A 648 17.41 -25.63 3.76
N PRO A 649 18.22 -25.99 2.77
CA PRO A 649 19.54 -25.39 2.55
C PRO A 649 19.41 -23.91 2.16
N GLY A 650 20.26 -23.05 2.76
CA GLY A 650 20.25 -21.62 2.49
C GLY A 650 19.14 -20.84 3.21
N ILE A 651 18.31 -21.49 4.02
CA ILE A 651 17.34 -20.84 4.89
C ILE A 651 17.91 -20.77 6.31
N ILE A 652 17.90 -19.58 6.91
CA ILE A 652 18.39 -19.32 8.25
C ILE A 652 17.20 -18.91 9.11
N VAL A 653 16.81 -19.78 10.03
CA VAL A 653 15.81 -19.47 11.05
C VAL A 653 16.56 -18.98 12.27
N PRO A 654 16.35 -17.72 12.72
CA PRO A 654 17.02 -17.21 13.90
C PRO A 654 16.79 -18.11 15.10
N GLU A 655 17.85 -18.31 15.89
CA GLU A 655 17.75 -19.00 17.18
C GLU A 655 17.38 -17.99 18.27
N ASP A 656 16.48 -18.42 19.15
CA ASP A 656 16.09 -17.62 20.30
C ASP A 656 17.05 -17.88 21.47
N PRO A 657 17.33 -16.89 22.31
CA PRO A 657 18.09 -17.12 23.55
C PRO A 657 17.45 -18.24 24.41
N ALA A 658 18.30 -18.99 25.13
CA ALA A 658 17.82 -20.12 25.94
C ALA A 658 16.71 -19.71 26.93
N GLY A 659 15.65 -20.47 26.98
CA GLY A 659 14.49 -20.17 27.83
C GLY A 659 13.55 -19.08 27.29
N THR A 660 13.73 -18.68 26.05
CA THR A 660 12.86 -17.70 25.38
C THR A 660 11.62 -18.38 24.79
N ASN A 661 10.49 -17.68 24.89
CA ASN A 661 9.20 -18.12 24.33
C ASN A 661 8.53 -16.97 23.57
N PRO A 662 8.82 -16.78 22.26
CA PRO A 662 8.32 -15.68 21.45
C PRO A 662 6.80 -15.70 21.31
N SER A 663 6.20 -14.54 21.05
CA SER A 663 4.75 -14.40 20.82
C SER A 663 4.36 -14.18 19.36
N TRP A 664 5.33 -13.99 18.50
CA TRP A 664 5.20 -13.93 17.03
C TRP A 664 4.12 -12.95 16.53
N TRP A 665 4.40 -11.66 16.61
CA TRP A 665 3.56 -10.67 15.91
C TRP A 665 3.68 -10.82 14.39
N LEU A 666 4.93 -10.94 13.92
CA LEU A 666 5.30 -11.37 12.58
C LEU A 666 6.24 -12.58 12.70
N TYR A 667 6.37 -13.37 11.66
CA TYR A 667 7.36 -14.44 11.58
C TYR A 667 8.45 -14.03 10.58
N ASN A 668 9.72 -14.25 10.92
CA ASN A 668 10.82 -13.96 10.02
C ASN A 668 11.82 -15.09 9.93
N PHE A 669 12.46 -15.19 8.79
CA PHE A 669 13.66 -15.97 8.53
C PHE A 669 14.55 -15.19 7.57
N LEU A 670 15.82 -15.62 7.44
CA LEU A 670 16.78 -15.02 6.52
C LEU A 670 17.16 -16.03 5.44
N ILE A 671 17.63 -15.51 4.31
CA ILE A 671 18.22 -16.35 3.27
C ILE A 671 19.71 -16.09 3.13
N ASP A 672 20.45 -17.15 2.83
CA ASP A 672 21.83 -17.13 2.38
C ASP A 672 21.82 -16.98 0.84
N GLU A 673 21.81 -15.73 0.36
CA GLU A 673 21.67 -15.42 -1.07
C GLU A 673 22.67 -16.15 -1.96
N PRO A 674 23.98 -16.23 -1.62
CA PRO A 674 24.92 -17.05 -2.37
C PRO A 674 24.52 -18.51 -2.51
N ARG A 675 23.96 -19.10 -1.44
CA ARG A 675 23.55 -20.51 -1.42
C ARG A 675 22.19 -20.74 -2.08
N VAL A 676 21.29 -19.77 -1.99
CA VAL A 676 19.96 -19.82 -2.61
C VAL A 676 20.01 -19.45 -4.09
N GLY A 677 21.00 -18.68 -4.53
CA GLY A 677 21.21 -18.31 -5.94
C GLY A 677 20.34 -17.13 -6.42
N VAL A 678 19.53 -16.52 -5.53
CA VAL A 678 18.71 -15.34 -5.85
C VAL A 678 18.71 -14.36 -4.68
N SER A 679 18.44 -13.07 -4.96
CA SER A 679 18.32 -12.06 -3.92
C SER A 679 17.08 -12.28 -3.06
N ALA A 680 17.12 -11.75 -1.83
CA ALA A 680 15.98 -11.81 -0.93
C ALA A 680 14.74 -11.08 -1.50
N ASP A 681 14.92 -10.05 -2.33
CA ASP A 681 13.81 -9.39 -3.03
C ASP A 681 13.11 -10.34 -4.00
N THR A 682 13.89 -10.99 -4.86
CA THR A 682 13.38 -11.99 -5.82
C THR A 682 12.70 -13.16 -5.11
N PHE A 683 13.31 -13.63 -4.01
CA PHE A 683 12.76 -14.75 -3.23
C PHE A 683 11.44 -14.38 -2.55
N CYS A 684 11.36 -13.17 -1.98
CA CYS A 684 10.15 -12.65 -1.35
C CYS A 684 9.00 -12.50 -2.33
N ASP A 685 9.28 -11.93 -3.51
CA ASP A 685 8.29 -11.78 -4.59
C ASP A 685 7.78 -13.14 -5.06
N ALA A 686 8.67 -14.09 -5.24
CA ALA A 686 8.32 -15.45 -5.66
C ALA A 686 7.47 -16.18 -4.60
N LEU A 687 7.75 -15.99 -3.30
CA LEU A 687 6.88 -16.48 -2.21
C LEU A 687 5.47 -15.90 -2.30
N GLY A 688 5.36 -14.59 -2.60
CA GLY A 688 4.07 -13.95 -2.81
C GLY A 688 3.27 -14.62 -3.93
N MET A 689 3.93 -15.02 -5.02
CA MET A 689 3.32 -15.76 -6.14
C MET A 689 2.86 -17.16 -5.73
N GLU A 690 3.59 -17.82 -4.84
CA GLU A 690 3.20 -19.12 -4.26
C GLU A 690 2.06 -19.02 -3.22
N GLY A 691 1.47 -17.83 -3.03
CA GLY A 691 0.33 -17.59 -2.14
C GLY A 691 0.72 -17.30 -0.69
N VAL A 692 2.00 -17.05 -0.40
CA VAL A 692 2.52 -16.71 0.92
C VAL A 692 2.68 -15.20 1.04
N PRO A 693 1.94 -14.48 1.91
CA PRO A 693 2.11 -13.03 2.10
C PRO A 693 3.43 -12.71 2.76
N ALA A 694 4.48 -12.56 1.96
CA ALA A 694 5.81 -12.18 2.39
C ALA A 694 6.07 -10.69 2.15
N MET A 695 6.95 -10.11 2.94
CA MET A 695 7.46 -8.74 2.77
C MET A 695 8.95 -8.70 3.09
N ARG A 696 9.67 -7.77 2.45
CA ARG A 696 11.11 -7.60 2.65
C ARG A 696 11.43 -6.78 3.90
N GLN A 697 10.64 -5.78 4.14
CA GLN A 697 10.87 -4.81 5.19
C GLN A 697 9.57 -4.51 5.92
N TYR A 698 9.67 -4.38 7.24
CA TYR A 698 8.60 -3.88 8.08
C TYR A 698 8.39 -2.38 7.87
N LEU A 699 9.50 -1.65 7.74
CA LEU A 699 9.55 -0.24 7.38
C LEU A 699 10.35 -0.06 6.09
N PRO A 700 10.03 0.95 5.26
CA PRO A 700 10.72 1.18 3.98
C PRO A 700 12.19 1.61 4.15
N ARG A 701 12.54 2.16 5.32
CA ARG A 701 13.89 2.66 5.65
C ARG A 701 14.15 2.64 7.17
N PRO A 702 15.41 2.69 7.63
CA PRO A 702 15.76 2.82 9.05
C PRO A 702 15.20 4.12 9.64
N LEU A 703 14.92 4.12 10.97
CA LEU A 703 14.33 5.29 11.64
C LEU A 703 15.17 6.57 11.51
N PHE A 704 16.50 6.48 11.46
CA PHE A 704 17.36 7.66 11.33
C PHE A 704 17.32 8.32 9.94
N GLU A 705 16.77 7.64 8.93
CA GLU A 705 16.52 8.20 7.59
C GLU A 705 15.17 8.92 7.48
N GLU A 706 14.30 8.83 8.51
CA GLU A 706 13.04 9.55 8.53
C GLU A 706 13.30 11.06 8.68
N ASP A 707 12.52 11.87 7.96
CA ASP A 707 12.72 13.33 7.86
C ASP A 707 12.78 14.04 9.21
N VAL A 708 12.06 13.54 10.21
CA VAL A 708 12.06 14.10 11.57
C VAL A 708 13.45 13.98 12.24
N ILE A 709 14.24 12.98 11.85
CA ILE A 709 15.60 12.75 12.35
C ILE A 709 16.62 13.26 11.34
N ALA A 710 16.58 12.77 10.10
CA ALA A 710 17.55 13.10 9.06
C ALA A 710 17.59 14.60 8.73
N LYS A 711 16.43 15.26 8.67
CA LYS A 711 16.30 16.69 8.40
C LYS A 711 16.07 17.53 9.66
N ARG A 712 16.06 16.89 10.83
CA ARG A 712 15.79 17.54 12.13
C ARG A 712 14.47 18.31 12.18
N ASN A 713 13.44 17.81 11.48
CA ASN A 713 12.10 18.41 11.42
C ASN A 713 11.34 18.13 12.73
N THR A 714 11.71 18.78 13.82
CA THR A 714 11.14 18.59 15.17
C THR A 714 10.18 19.70 15.56
N PHE A 715 10.69 20.83 16.11
CA PHE A 715 9.89 21.93 16.65
C PHE A 715 10.13 23.22 15.85
N GLY A 716 9.10 23.70 15.14
CA GLY A 716 9.16 24.91 14.35
C GLY A 716 10.30 24.88 13.35
N THR A 717 11.11 25.93 13.30
CA THR A 717 12.32 26.05 12.46
C THR A 717 13.61 25.86 13.26
N SER A 718 13.53 25.60 14.57
CA SER A 718 14.69 25.54 15.46
C SER A 718 15.51 24.25 15.31
N GLY A 719 14.86 23.14 14.91
CA GLY A 719 15.46 21.81 14.91
C GLY A 719 15.84 21.32 16.33
N PHE A 720 15.28 21.90 17.39
CA PHE A 720 15.51 21.45 18.77
C PHE A 720 14.93 20.02 18.95
N PRO A 721 15.57 19.13 19.74
CA PRO A 721 16.76 19.28 20.58
C PRO A 721 18.11 19.16 19.86
N TYR A 722 18.15 18.79 18.60
CA TYR A 722 19.39 18.60 17.84
C TYR A 722 20.23 19.88 17.70
N SER A 723 19.59 21.05 17.64
CA SER A 723 20.29 22.33 17.57
C SER A 723 21.07 22.67 18.85
N ALA A 724 20.68 22.08 19.99
CA ALA A 724 21.38 22.23 21.25
C ALA A 724 22.42 21.09 21.48
N ALA A 725 22.23 19.93 20.87
CA ALA A 725 23.16 18.79 20.91
C ALA A 725 24.02 18.79 19.63
N THR A 726 24.87 19.78 19.47
CA THR A 726 25.62 20.05 18.24
C THR A 726 26.64 18.96 17.87
N ASP A 727 27.05 18.15 18.81
CA ASP A 727 27.95 17.00 18.64
C ASP A 727 27.24 15.73 18.19
N TYR A 728 25.90 15.69 18.18
CA TYR A 728 25.16 14.54 17.67
C TYR A 728 25.10 14.52 16.15
N VAL A 729 25.56 13.40 15.58
CA VAL A 729 25.46 13.09 14.15
C VAL A 729 24.61 11.82 13.99
N PRO A 730 23.49 11.86 13.23
CA PRO A 730 22.76 10.65 12.93
C PRO A 730 23.66 9.62 12.21
N PRO A 731 23.54 8.33 12.52
CA PRO A 731 24.33 7.32 11.84
C PRO A 731 23.89 7.19 10.37
N LYS A 732 24.79 6.64 9.56
CA LYS A 732 24.48 6.11 8.23
C LYS A 732 24.30 4.60 8.34
N ILE A 733 23.72 3.98 7.32
CA ILE A 733 23.51 2.53 7.33
C ILE A 733 24.82 1.75 7.41
N GLU A 734 25.91 2.32 6.85
CA GLU A 734 27.26 1.74 6.90
C GLU A 734 27.85 1.70 8.32
N ASP A 735 27.38 2.57 9.21
CA ASP A 735 27.79 2.60 10.62
C ASP A 735 27.11 1.49 11.46
N LEU A 736 26.13 0.80 10.88
CA LEU A 736 25.31 -0.22 11.52
C LEU A 736 25.31 -1.52 10.66
N PRO A 737 26.48 -2.20 10.57
CA PRO A 737 26.64 -3.36 9.69
C PRO A 737 25.70 -4.53 10.02
N GLY A 738 25.34 -4.73 11.29
CA GLY A 738 24.37 -5.74 11.70
C GLY A 738 22.97 -5.44 11.14
N LEU A 739 22.53 -4.18 11.20
CA LEU A 739 21.27 -3.73 10.64
C LEU A 739 21.27 -3.86 9.11
N GLN A 740 22.35 -3.46 8.46
CA GLN A 740 22.50 -3.56 7.00
C GLN A 740 22.39 -5.01 6.54
N GLU A 741 23.06 -5.92 7.21
CA GLU A 741 23.03 -7.35 6.89
C GLU A 741 21.66 -7.97 7.18
N PHE A 742 21.01 -7.61 8.28
CA PHE A 742 19.67 -8.03 8.60
C PHE A 742 18.65 -7.60 7.51
N PHE A 743 18.69 -6.32 7.11
CA PHE A 743 17.84 -5.80 6.03
C PHE A 743 18.09 -6.51 4.69
N ARG A 744 19.34 -6.83 4.38
CA ARG A 744 19.71 -7.47 3.13
C ARG A 744 19.11 -8.88 2.99
N ARG A 745 18.92 -9.63 4.09
CA ARG A 745 18.65 -11.07 4.06
C ARG A 745 17.27 -11.47 4.55
N GLN A 746 16.57 -10.61 5.30
CA GLN A 746 15.32 -10.98 5.95
C GLN A 746 14.16 -11.19 4.96
N ILE A 747 13.32 -12.18 5.28
CA ILE A 747 11.98 -12.40 4.74
C ILE A 747 11.01 -12.38 5.91
N ILE A 748 9.98 -11.57 5.82
CA ILE A 748 8.98 -11.40 6.88
C ILE A 748 7.65 -11.94 6.38
N LEU A 749 6.99 -12.78 7.18
CA LEU A 749 5.67 -13.32 6.92
C LEU A 749 4.62 -12.65 7.82
N SER A 750 3.48 -12.28 7.24
CA SER A 750 2.31 -11.92 8.03
C SER A 750 1.90 -13.12 8.90
N TRP A 751 1.74 -12.93 10.22
CA TRP A 751 1.51 -14.03 11.16
C TRP A 751 0.26 -13.80 11.98
N ASN A 752 -0.56 -14.83 12.17
CA ASN A 752 -1.78 -14.72 12.98
C ASN A 752 -2.20 -16.06 13.62
N SER A 753 -3.14 -16.00 14.54
CA SER A 753 -3.62 -17.15 15.31
C SER A 753 -4.57 -18.11 14.58
N ARG A 754 -4.91 -17.83 13.30
CA ARG A 754 -5.75 -18.70 12.47
C ARG A 754 -4.94 -19.59 11.52
N LEU A 755 -3.62 -19.55 11.63
CA LEU A 755 -2.74 -20.41 10.86
C LEU A 755 -2.90 -21.86 11.33
N THR A 756 -3.14 -22.76 10.38
CA THR A 756 -3.29 -24.19 10.61
C THR A 756 -2.09 -24.96 10.07
N ALA A 757 -1.98 -26.25 10.36
CA ALA A 757 -0.94 -27.11 9.80
C ALA A 757 -0.87 -27.02 8.27
N ARG A 758 -2.01 -26.94 7.57
CA ARG A 758 -2.06 -26.77 6.11
C ARG A 758 -1.37 -25.49 5.63
N HIS A 759 -1.52 -24.40 6.36
CA HIS A 759 -0.84 -23.13 6.02
C HIS A 759 0.67 -23.23 6.24
N VAL A 760 1.07 -23.85 7.35
CA VAL A 760 2.48 -24.11 7.69
C VAL A 760 3.12 -24.99 6.61
N ASP A 761 2.46 -26.10 6.22
CA ASP A 761 2.92 -26.99 5.16
C ASP A 761 3.01 -26.24 3.82
N GLY A 762 2.02 -25.41 3.50
CA GLY A 762 2.01 -24.57 2.29
C GLY A 762 3.19 -23.62 2.23
N VAL A 763 3.54 -22.95 3.34
CA VAL A 763 4.74 -22.08 3.40
C VAL A 763 6.02 -22.87 3.19
N ALA A 764 6.19 -23.99 3.91
CA ALA A 764 7.39 -24.81 3.80
C ALA A 764 7.56 -25.39 2.37
N ASN A 765 6.45 -25.82 1.76
CA ASN A 765 6.45 -26.30 0.39
C ASN A 765 6.75 -25.18 -0.63
N ALA A 766 6.25 -23.96 -0.42
CA ALA A 766 6.58 -22.81 -1.25
C ALA A 766 8.08 -22.52 -1.23
N VAL A 767 8.67 -22.48 -0.02
CA VAL A 767 10.12 -22.26 0.16
C VAL A 767 10.93 -23.38 -0.52
N ALA A 768 10.57 -24.65 -0.29
CA ALA A 768 11.26 -25.79 -0.92
C ALA A 768 11.19 -25.74 -2.45
N LYS A 769 10.02 -25.45 -3.00
CA LYS A 769 9.77 -25.33 -4.44
C LYS A 769 10.62 -24.23 -5.10
N LEU A 770 10.80 -23.09 -4.41
CA LEU A 770 11.68 -22.02 -4.87
C LEU A 770 13.15 -22.42 -4.87
N LEU A 771 13.61 -23.11 -3.82
CA LEU A 771 14.97 -23.60 -3.73
C LEU A 771 15.30 -24.65 -4.78
N ASP A 772 14.35 -25.53 -5.12
CA ASP A 772 14.54 -26.54 -6.17
C ASP A 772 14.60 -25.89 -7.56
N ALA A 773 13.79 -24.85 -7.81
CA ALA A 773 13.82 -24.12 -9.08
C ALA A 773 15.11 -23.33 -9.26
N SER A 774 15.70 -22.77 -8.20
CA SER A 774 16.99 -22.07 -8.26
C SER A 774 18.14 -23.00 -8.59
N LYS A 775 18.18 -24.20 -8.02
CA LYS A 775 19.19 -25.24 -8.35
C LYS A 775 19.09 -25.72 -9.81
N ALA A 776 17.88 -25.82 -10.36
CA ALA A 776 17.68 -26.23 -11.75
C ALA A 776 18.23 -25.18 -12.73
N SER A 777 18.36 -23.92 -12.31
CA SER A 777 19.00 -22.87 -13.13
C SER A 777 20.52 -22.96 -13.15
N ASP A 778 21.15 -23.49 -12.11
CA ASP A 778 22.61 -23.67 -12.01
C ASP A 778 23.15 -24.90 -12.77
N ALA A 779 22.28 -25.87 -13.03
CA ALA A 779 22.63 -27.07 -13.81
C ALA A 779 22.70 -26.83 -15.34
N ARG A 780 22.55 -25.59 -15.82
CA ARG A 780 22.72 -25.24 -17.23
C ARG A 780 24.18 -24.86 -17.52
N PRO A 781 24.76 -25.27 -18.69
CA PRO A 781 26.13 -24.92 -19.03
C PRO A 781 26.32 -23.42 -19.07
N THR A 782 27.42 -22.96 -18.47
CA THR A 782 27.85 -21.56 -18.42
C THR A 782 28.15 -21.03 -19.81
N GLY A 783 27.14 -20.45 -20.44
CA GLY A 783 27.26 -19.63 -21.61
C GLY A 783 26.50 -18.34 -21.35
N ALA A 784 27.27 -17.25 -21.14
CA ALA A 784 26.81 -15.87 -20.97
C ALA A 784 26.01 -15.60 -19.67
N ARG A 785 26.72 -15.48 -18.56
CA ARG A 785 26.29 -14.67 -17.42
C ARG A 785 27.11 -13.37 -17.47
N GLU A 786 26.62 -12.37 -18.18
CA GLU A 786 27.00 -10.98 -17.93
C GLU A 786 25.79 -10.21 -17.38
N GLY A 787 25.98 -9.73 -16.17
CA GLY A 787 25.49 -8.47 -15.67
C GLY A 787 24.02 -8.27 -15.43
N TYR A 788 23.45 -8.78 -14.33
CA TYR A 788 22.26 -8.16 -13.74
C TYR A 788 22.61 -7.65 -12.33
N LEU A 789 23.25 -6.49 -12.29
CA LEU A 789 23.27 -5.63 -11.11
C LEU A 789 22.40 -4.41 -11.43
N PRO A 790 21.36 -4.12 -10.65
CA PRO A 790 20.67 -2.86 -10.77
C PRO A 790 21.67 -1.75 -10.38
N LYS A 791 21.98 -0.85 -11.32
CA LYS A 791 22.74 0.36 -11.02
C LYS A 791 21.98 1.14 -9.96
N ARG A 792 22.63 1.39 -8.84
CA ARG A 792 22.22 2.36 -7.82
C ARG A 792 21.90 3.68 -8.52
N VAL A 793 20.73 4.20 -8.24
CA VAL A 793 20.42 5.61 -8.53
C VAL A 793 21.23 6.43 -7.53
N GLU A 794 22.36 6.97 -7.97
CA GLU A 794 23.07 8.02 -7.24
C GLU A 794 22.22 9.29 -7.29
N ASN A 795 21.66 9.66 -6.16
CA ASN A 795 21.14 11.00 -5.94
C ASN A 795 22.29 11.98 -6.01
N ARG A 796 22.39 12.77 -7.07
CA ARG A 796 23.21 13.98 -7.06
C ARG A 796 22.44 15.11 -6.36
N PRO A 797 23.11 15.90 -5.51
CA PRO A 797 22.47 16.98 -4.78
C PRO A 797 22.35 18.24 -5.64
N SER A 798 21.21 18.88 -5.56
CA SER A 798 21.06 20.34 -5.54
C SER A 798 19.66 20.67 -5.03
#